data_161fde19de7ed16a2f2cdc5832d5edae
#
_entry.id   161fde19de7ed16a2f2cdc5832d5edae
#
_cell.length_a   1.000
_cell.length_b   1.000
_cell.length_c   1.000
_cell.angle_alpha   90.00
_cell.angle_beta   90.00
_cell.angle_gamma   90.00
#
_symmetry.space_group_name_H-M   'P 1'
#
loop_
_entity.id
_entity.type
_entity.pdbx_description
1 polymer ?
#
loop_
_entity_poly.entity_id
_entity_poly.type
_entity_poly.pdbx_seq_one_letter_code
_entity_poly.pdbx_strand_id
1 'polypeptide(L)'
;MNNQFTQRVSDIIMYSKEEANRLRNSYIGPEHLLLGLIREGEGKAIEILFNLQINLQDIKNQLETIVKNNVENDTTYDENISFNDKASKVLKLCILEAKLLRNIAADSEHILLAIMKVKDNAAFHVLESNGVTYEKIKLTLQPDPHAGLGFSEDEDEDEDIRQSPSGNKSNAAQQQARPAQKKPANDTPVLDNFGTDMTKAAEEGKLDPVVGRVKEIERLAQILSRRKKNNPILIGEPGVGKSAIVEGLALRIVEKKVSRILFDKRVIALDMTAVVAGTKYRGQFEERIRSILNELKKNPNIILFIDEIHTIVGAGSAAGSMDAANMLKPALARGEIQCIGATTLDEYRQNIEKDGALERRFQKVIVEPTTAEETLQILKNIKDKYEDHHNVNYTDAALEACVKLTNRYITDRNFPDKAIDALDEAGSRVHLTNITAPKEIEEQEKLIDEMKSLKNEAVRLQNFELAASYRDKEKEYTNQLDTLKEEWEKSLKENRETVDDEQIAEVVSMMSGVPVQRMAQAEGMKLLGMKDDLLSKVIGQDKAIATLVKAIQRSRVGLKDPNKPIGTFMFLGPTGVGKTHLAKELAKLMFGSADALIRIDMSEYMEKFTVSRLVGAPPGYVGYEEGGQLTEKVRRKPYSIVLLDEIEKAHPDVFNILLQVMDEGRLTDSYGRTVDFKNTIVIMTSNIGTRQLKEFGKGIGFAAQVRTDDKEYSRNVITKALNKSFAPEFINRLDEIITFDQLDMDALTRIIDIELKGLYSRVENIGYKLVIDEDAKKFVATKGYDVQFGARPLKRAIQNNLEDGISELILGSEMAAGDTIKVSYDKEKDLIVMTVEK
;
A
#
# COMPACT_ATOMS: atom_id res chain seq x y z
N MET A 1 9.99 -5.87 -17.32
CA MET A 1 11.22 -6.42 -16.71
C MET A 1 11.91 -5.32 -15.95
N ASN A 2 12.20 -5.58 -14.72
CA ASN A 2 12.52 -4.67 -13.62
C ASN A 2 13.65 -3.66 -13.89
N ASN A 3 13.54 -2.48 -13.28
CA ASN A 3 14.53 -1.38 -13.15
C ASN A 3 15.91 -1.78 -12.56
N GLN A 4 16.35 -3.01 -12.71
CA GLN A 4 17.62 -3.53 -12.18
C GLN A 4 18.77 -3.54 -13.22
N PHE A 5 18.44 -3.40 -14.50
CA PHE A 5 19.37 -3.39 -15.60
C PHE A 5 19.24 -2.11 -16.41
N THR A 6 20.35 -1.57 -16.91
CA THR A 6 20.32 -0.48 -17.89
C THR A 6 19.80 -0.98 -19.24
N GLN A 7 19.40 -0.05 -20.12
CA GLN A 7 19.01 -0.40 -21.49
C GLN A 7 20.13 -1.15 -22.21
N ARG A 8 21.37 -0.73 -22.00
CA ARG A 8 22.57 -1.36 -22.56
C ARG A 8 22.70 -2.84 -22.18
N VAL A 9 22.46 -3.19 -20.92
CA VAL A 9 22.48 -4.61 -20.49
C VAL A 9 21.37 -5.41 -21.19
N SER A 10 20.21 -4.79 -21.41
CA SER A 10 19.13 -5.43 -22.16
C SER A 10 19.53 -5.71 -23.62
N ASP A 11 20.25 -4.77 -24.23
CA ASP A 11 20.78 -4.91 -25.60
C ASP A 11 21.89 -5.97 -25.68
N ILE A 12 22.79 -6.01 -24.69
CA ILE A 12 23.80 -7.08 -24.55
C ILE A 12 23.15 -8.46 -24.46
N ILE A 13 22.08 -8.60 -23.68
CA ILE A 13 21.32 -9.84 -23.54
C ILE A 13 20.68 -10.23 -24.87
N MET A 14 20.13 -9.28 -25.62
CA MET A 14 19.56 -9.51 -26.93
C MET A 14 20.65 -9.97 -27.92
N TYR A 15 21.78 -9.30 -27.99
CA TYR A 15 22.89 -9.69 -28.82
C TYR A 15 23.49 -11.04 -28.43
N SER A 16 23.52 -11.36 -27.14
CA SER A 16 23.95 -12.68 -26.66
C SER A 16 23.08 -13.81 -27.18
N LYS A 17 21.76 -13.56 -27.28
CA LYS A 17 20.80 -14.49 -27.86
C LYS A 17 21.01 -14.68 -29.36
N GLU A 18 21.27 -13.59 -30.08
CA GLU A 18 21.59 -13.65 -31.52
C GLU A 18 22.91 -14.37 -31.79
N GLU A 19 23.96 -14.15 -30.97
CA GLU A 19 25.23 -14.84 -31.07
C GLU A 19 25.10 -16.34 -30.75
N ALA A 20 24.32 -16.73 -29.76
CA ALA A 20 24.02 -18.13 -29.45
C ALA A 20 23.32 -18.82 -30.66
N ASN A 21 22.34 -18.15 -31.27
CA ASN A 21 21.69 -18.63 -32.48
C ASN A 21 22.67 -18.72 -33.69
N ARG A 22 23.51 -17.70 -33.88
CA ARG A 22 24.52 -17.68 -34.95
C ARG A 22 25.49 -18.86 -34.83
N LEU A 23 25.87 -19.19 -33.60
CA LEU A 23 26.80 -20.28 -33.29
C LEU A 23 26.09 -21.65 -33.13
N ARG A 24 24.77 -21.71 -33.33
CA ARG A 24 23.92 -22.93 -33.27
C ARG A 24 23.97 -23.62 -31.91
N ASN A 25 23.95 -22.86 -30.84
CA ASN A 25 23.91 -23.40 -29.50
C ASN A 25 22.46 -23.43 -28.96
N SER A 26 22.14 -24.48 -28.21
CA SER A 26 20.79 -24.67 -27.58
C SER A 26 20.57 -23.86 -26.30
N TYR A 27 21.60 -23.13 -25.83
CA TYR A 27 21.54 -22.33 -24.59
C TYR A 27 22.41 -21.07 -24.72
N ILE A 28 22.12 -20.08 -23.87
CA ILE A 28 22.94 -18.89 -23.72
C ILE A 28 23.86 -19.08 -22.50
N GLY A 29 25.16 -19.17 -22.74
CA GLY A 29 26.21 -19.27 -21.70
C GLY A 29 26.91 -17.94 -21.43
N PRO A 30 27.83 -17.86 -20.43
CA PRO A 30 28.68 -16.69 -20.17
C PRO A 30 29.52 -16.26 -21.35
N GLU A 31 29.94 -17.20 -22.19
CA GLU A 31 30.65 -16.97 -23.46
C GLU A 31 29.82 -16.15 -24.44
N HIS A 32 28.53 -16.40 -24.51
CA HIS A 32 27.59 -15.64 -25.35
C HIS A 32 27.33 -14.25 -24.77
N LEU A 33 27.30 -14.11 -23.43
CA LEU A 33 27.21 -12.80 -22.78
C LEU A 33 28.42 -11.92 -23.07
N LEU A 34 29.64 -12.51 -23.09
CA LEU A 34 30.86 -11.77 -23.46
C LEU A 34 30.88 -11.42 -24.96
N LEU A 35 30.42 -12.31 -25.84
CA LEU A 35 30.29 -12.02 -27.27
C LEU A 35 29.24 -10.91 -27.52
N GLY A 36 28.12 -10.93 -26.81
CA GLY A 36 27.10 -9.87 -26.86
C GLY A 36 27.64 -8.52 -26.38
N LEU A 37 28.46 -8.51 -25.33
CA LEU A 37 29.15 -7.33 -24.83
C LEU A 37 30.17 -6.76 -25.83
N ILE A 38 30.97 -7.62 -26.48
CA ILE A 38 31.90 -7.20 -27.54
C ILE A 38 31.17 -6.68 -28.76
N ARG A 39 30.00 -7.23 -29.08
CA ARG A 39 29.18 -6.81 -30.23
C ARG A 39 28.44 -5.49 -29.98
N GLU A 40 28.01 -5.24 -28.77
CA GLU A 40 27.45 -3.93 -28.38
C GLU A 40 28.49 -2.82 -28.58
N GLY A 41 29.75 -3.10 -28.21
CA GLY A 41 30.94 -2.32 -28.63
C GLY A 41 31.10 -0.99 -27.87
N GLU A 42 30.23 -0.63 -26.95
CA GLU A 42 30.28 0.63 -26.21
C GLU A 42 30.22 0.39 -24.68
N GLY A 43 30.44 1.44 -23.89
CA GLY A 43 30.34 1.44 -22.45
C GLY A 43 31.64 1.09 -21.70
N LYS A 44 31.56 1.22 -20.38
CA LYS A 44 32.72 1.12 -19.48
C LYS A 44 33.43 -0.21 -19.56
N ALA A 45 32.72 -1.31 -19.82
CA ALA A 45 33.40 -2.62 -20.00
C ALA A 45 34.36 -2.63 -21.18
N ILE A 46 33.96 -2.06 -22.30
CA ILE A 46 34.81 -1.96 -23.51
C ILE A 46 35.94 -0.99 -23.28
N GLU A 47 35.69 0.15 -22.63
CA GLU A 47 36.76 1.10 -22.23
C GLU A 47 37.82 0.45 -21.33
N ILE A 48 37.39 -0.37 -20.37
CA ILE A 48 38.32 -1.11 -19.49
C ILE A 48 39.15 -2.10 -20.28
N LEU A 49 38.55 -2.88 -21.17
CA LEU A 49 39.27 -3.83 -21.99
C LEU A 49 40.26 -3.11 -22.95
N PHE A 50 39.89 -1.96 -23.47
CA PHE A 50 40.74 -1.12 -24.30
C PHE A 50 41.93 -0.52 -23.51
N ASN A 51 41.66 -0.02 -22.30
CA ASN A 51 42.71 0.51 -21.40
C ASN A 51 43.71 -0.57 -20.96
N LEU A 52 43.28 -1.83 -20.89
CA LEU A 52 44.11 -2.97 -20.62
C LEU A 52 44.87 -3.45 -21.89
N GLN A 53 44.77 -2.72 -23.01
CA GLN A 53 45.42 -3.02 -24.33
C GLN A 53 45.06 -4.39 -24.91
N ILE A 54 43.81 -4.81 -24.72
CA ILE A 54 43.31 -6.11 -25.15
C ILE A 54 42.69 -5.99 -26.54
N ASN A 55 43.06 -6.90 -27.43
CA ASN A 55 42.47 -6.99 -28.76
C ASN A 55 41.09 -7.73 -28.68
N LEU A 56 40.04 -7.00 -28.83
CA LEU A 56 38.67 -7.55 -28.77
C LEU A 56 38.37 -8.59 -29.85
N GLN A 57 39.05 -8.45 -31.03
CA GLN A 57 38.89 -9.38 -32.13
C GLN A 57 39.52 -10.75 -31.81
N ASP A 58 40.63 -10.74 -31.08
CA ASP A 58 41.31 -11.99 -30.67
C ASP A 58 40.48 -12.74 -29.62
N ILE A 59 39.92 -12.02 -28.65
CA ILE A 59 38.96 -12.61 -27.68
C ILE A 59 37.76 -13.22 -28.41
N LYS A 60 37.16 -12.48 -29.35
CA LYS A 60 36.02 -12.96 -30.13
C LYS A 60 36.38 -14.25 -30.88
N ASN A 61 37.54 -14.29 -31.60
CA ASN A 61 37.95 -15.46 -32.33
C ASN A 61 38.21 -16.68 -31.42
N GLN A 62 38.83 -16.47 -30.26
CA GLN A 62 39.05 -17.52 -29.27
C GLN A 62 37.74 -18.09 -28.73
N LEU A 63 36.79 -17.23 -28.37
CA LEU A 63 35.48 -17.64 -27.89
C LEU A 63 34.69 -18.40 -28.96
N GLU A 64 34.65 -17.90 -30.19
CA GLU A 64 34.00 -18.60 -31.30
C GLU A 64 34.58 -19.99 -31.57
N THR A 65 35.89 -20.14 -31.43
CA THR A 65 36.56 -21.43 -31.60
C THR A 65 36.18 -22.40 -30.49
N ILE A 66 36.14 -21.95 -29.24
CA ILE A 66 35.77 -22.79 -28.09
C ILE A 66 34.31 -23.20 -28.20
N VAL A 67 33.44 -22.27 -28.54
CA VAL A 67 32.00 -22.52 -28.66
C VAL A 67 31.68 -23.45 -29.79
N LYS A 68 32.32 -23.31 -30.98
CA LYS A 68 32.14 -24.21 -32.13
C LYS A 68 32.59 -25.65 -31.86
N ASN A 69 33.63 -25.83 -31.04
CA ASN A 69 34.13 -27.16 -30.71
C ASN A 69 33.21 -27.93 -29.74
N ASN A 70 32.28 -27.25 -29.11
CA ASN A 70 31.33 -27.81 -28.12
C ASN A 70 29.91 -28.00 -28.69
N VAL A 71 29.71 -27.86 -30.00
CA VAL A 71 28.38 -28.01 -30.63
C VAL A 71 28.09 -29.48 -30.89
N GLU A 72 27.08 -30.06 -30.23
CA GLU A 72 26.46 -31.32 -30.63
C GLU A 72 25.60 -31.09 -31.88
N ASN A 73 25.87 -31.88 -32.94
CA ASN A 73 25.19 -31.78 -34.22
C ASN A 73 23.70 -31.97 -34.10
N ASP A 74 22.92 -31.01 -34.49
CA ASP A 74 21.46 -30.96 -34.76
C ASP A 74 20.68 -29.99 -33.89
N THR A 75 20.84 -28.68 -34.08
CA THR A 75 19.90 -27.69 -33.52
C THR A 75 19.37 -26.79 -34.62
N THR A 76 18.02 -26.83 -34.78
CA THR A 76 17.25 -25.90 -35.60
C THR A 76 17.17 -24.54 -34.85
N TYR A 77 17.03 -23.45 -35.63
CA TYR A 77 16.85 -22.09 -35.12
C TYR A 77 15.64 -22.05 -34.15
N ASP A 78 15.87 -21.64 -32.90
CA ASP A 78 14.82 -21.50 -31.89
C ASP A 78 14.76 -20.06 -31.39
N GLU A 79 13.58 -19.45 -31.48
CA GLU A 79 13.34 -18.10 -30.96
C GLU A 79 13.37 -18.01 -29.43
N ASN A 80 13.28 -19.15 -28.72
CA ASN A 80 13.17 -19.20 -27.25
C ASN A 80 14.33 -19.91 -26.54
N ILE A 81 15.59 -19.57 -26.90
CA ILE A 81 16.76 -20.10 -26.21
C ILE A 81 16.82 -19.60 -24.75
N SER A 82 17.00 -20.53 -23.81
CA SER A 82 17.11 -20.23 -22.38
C SER A 82 18.56 -20.04 -21.92
N PHE A 83 18.73 -19.30 -20.80
CA PHE A 83 20.05 -19.19 -20.16
C PHE A 83 20.42 -20.50 -19.46
N ASN A 84 21.68 -20.90 -19.56
CA ASN A 84 22.19 -21.96 -18.71
C ASN A 84 22.40 -21.48 -17.25
N ASP A 85 22.63 -22.41 -16.33
CA ASP A 85 22.81 -22.10 -14.91
C ASP A 85 23.98 -21.11 -14.65
N LYS A 86 25.06 -21.21 -15.42
CA LYS A 86 26.23 -20.35 -15.30
C LYS A 86 25.94 -18.93 -15.76
N ALA A 87 25.26 -18.73 -16.88
CA ALA A 87 24.84 -17.41 -17.34
C ALA A 87 23.79 -16.78 -16.40
N SER A 88 22.85 -17.56 -15.91
CA SER A 88 21.88 -17.13 -14.88
C SER A 88 22.58 -16.68 -13.60
N LYS A 89 23.65 -17.34 -13.21
CA LYS A 89 24.48 -16.96 -12.06
C LYS A 89 25.24 -15.66 -12.33
N VAL A 90 25.81 -15.49 -13.52
CA VAL A 90 26.48 -14.25 -13.94
C VAL A 90 25.53 -13.07 -13.88
N LEU A 91 24.31 -13.18 -14.42
CA LEU A 91 23.32 -12.10 -14.39
C LEU A 91 22.88 -11.73 -12.96
N LYS A 92 22.75 -12.72 -12.07
CA LYS A 92 22.47 -12.44 -10.64
C LYS A 92 23.64 -11.75 -9.95
N LEU A 93 24.88 -12.17 -10.24
CA LEU A 93 26.08 -11.54 -9.71
C LEU A 93 26.29 -10.13 -10.27
N CYS A 94 25.93 -9.87 -11.52
CA CYS A 94 25.95 -8.55 -12.13
C CYS A 94 25.16 -7.51 -11.32
N ILE A 95 23.97 -7.87 -10.86
CA ILE A 95 23.15 -7.00 -9.99
C ILE A 95 23.84 -6.77 -8.63
N LEU A 96 24.49 -7.79 -8.09
CA LEU A 96 25.23 -7.67 -6.83
C LEU A 96 26.47 -6.77 -6.98
N GLU A 97 27.22 -6.89 -8.09
CA GLU A 97 28.35 -6.02 -8.39
C GLU A 97 27.93 -4.55 -8.53
N ALA A 98 26.79 -4.29 -9.20
CA ALA A 98 26.25 -2.94 -9.31
C ALA A 98 25.96 -2.33 -7.92
N LYS A 99 25.35 -3.12 -7.03
CA LYS A 99 25.10 -2.68 -5.65
C LYS A 99 26.38 -2.46 -4.85
N LEU A 100 27.40 -3.31 -5.03
CA LEU A 100 28.71 -3.15 -4.38
C LEU A 100 29.43 -1.88 -4.81
N LEU A 101 29.25 -1.51 -6.09
CA LEU A 101 29.80 -0.27 -6.66
C LEU A 101 28.88 0.96 -6.46
N ARG A 102 27.79 0.82 -5.69
CA ARG A 102 26.78 1.84 -5.39
C ARG A 102 26.08 2.40 -6.64
N ASN A 103 25.92 1.61 -7.67
CA ASN A 103 25.18 1.96 -8.86
C ASN A 103 23.70 1.55 -8.72
N ILE A 104 22.78 2.40 -9.20
CA ILE A 104 21.33 2.18 -9.12
C ILE A 104 20.89 0.99 -9.99
N ALA A 105 21.53 0.80 -11.14
CA ALA A 105 21.25 -0.28 -12.08
C ALA A 105 22.56 -0.94 -12.55
N ALA A 106 22.48 -2.21 -12.94
CA ALA A 106 23.61 -2.95 -13.47
C ALA A 106 23.87 -2.55 -14.92
N ASP A 107 25.13 -2.23 -15.25
CA ASP A 107 25.61 -1.87 -16.59
C ASP A 107 26.70 -2.83 -17.09
N SER A 108 27.30 -2.58 -18.26
CA SER A 108 28.26 -3.43 -18.96
C SER A 108 29.45 -3.85 -18.12
N GLU A 109 30.04 -2.94 -17.33
CA GLU A 109 31.18 -3.21 -16.43
C GLU A 109 30.84 -4.24 -15.36
N HIS A 110 29.58 -4.24 -14.88
CA HIS A 110 29.15 -5.20 -13.87
C HIS A 110 28.98 -6.62 -14.46
N ILE A 111 28.65 -6.74 -15.77
CA ILE A 111 28.62 -8.02 -16.46
C ILE A 111 30.05 -8.57 -16.54
N LEU A 112 31.02 -7.72 -16.91
CA LEU A 112 32.41 -8.11 -17.02
C LEU A 112 32.98 -8.58 -15.68
N LEU A 113 32.69 -7.84 -14.58
CA LEU A 113 33.06 -8.24 -13.21
C LEU A 113 32.44 -9.57 -12.82
N ALA A 114 31.15 -9.75 -13.13
CA ALA A 114 30.40 -10.96 -12.79
C ALA A 114 30.94 -12.20 -13.55
N ILE A 115 31.32 -12.05 -14.81
CA ILE A 115 31.97 -13.13 -15.58
C ILE A 115 33.30 -13.55 -14.91
N MET A 116 34.09 -12.59 -14.44
CA MET A 116 35.36 -12.87 -13.76
C MET A 116 35.22 -13.52 -12.40
N LYS A 117 34.05 -13.38 -11.73
CA LYS A 117 33.74 -14.07 -10.47
C LYS A 117 33.33 -15.53 -10.63
N VAL A 118 32.82 -15.92 -11.79
CA VAL A 118 32.43 -17.30 -12.06
C VAL A 118 33.59 -18.03 -12.73
N LYS A 119 34.56 -18.53 -11.98
CA LYS A 119 35.80 -19.11 -12.50
C LYS A 119 35.61 -20.34 -13.41
N ASP A 120 34.50 -21.07 -13.31
CA ASP A 120 34.21 -22.26 -14.12
C ASP A 120 33.37 -21.89 -15.37
N ASN A 121 33.93 -21.09 -16.27
CA ASN A 121 33.33 -20.79 -17.59
C ASN A 121 34.39 -20.43 -18.65
N ALA A 122 34.06 -20.65 -19.93
CA ALA A 122 34.94 -20.40 -21.04
C ALA A 122 35.33 -18.90 -21.19
N ALA A 123 34.41 -18.00 -20.92
CA ALA A 123 34.66 -16.56 -20.97
C ALA A 123 35.71 -16.11 -19.94
N PHE A 124 35.67 -16.68 -18.73
CA PHE A 124 36.65 -16.43 -17.67
C PHE A 124 38.05 -16.85 -18.14
N HIS A 125 38.19 -18.08 -18.65
CA HIS A 125 39.52 -18.60 -19.11
C HIS A 125 40.09 -17.80 -20.25
N VAL A 126 39.27 -17.35 -21.20
CA VAL A 126 39.74 -16.51 -22.31
C VAL A 126 40.18 -15.13 -21.81
N LEU A 127 39.43 -14.51 -20.91
CA LEU A 127 39.80 -13.22 -20.32
C LEU A 127 41.07 -13.33 -19.47
N GLU A 128 41.17 -14.37 -18.63
CA GLU A 128 42.33 -14.62 -17.78
C GLU A 128 43.61 -14.89 -18.61
N SER A 129 43.52 -15.69 -19.69
CA SER A 129 44.65 -15.97 -20.59
C SER A 129 45.17 -14.73 -21.33
N ASN A 130 44.30 -13.75 -21.55
CA ASN A 130 44.64 -12.44 -22.10
C ASN A 130 45.01 -11.41 -21.01
N GLY A 131 45.25 -11.85 -19.77
CA GLY A 131 45.74 -11.02 -18.66
C GLY A 131 44.73 -10.10 -18.00
N VAL A 132 43.44 -10.32 -18.25
CA VAL A 132 42.32 -9.62 -17.54
C VAL A 132 42.11 -10.34 -16.23
N THR A 133 42.17 -9.61 -15.12
CA THR A 133 41.81 -10.13 -13.78
C THR A 133 40.77 -9.26 -13.13
N TYR A 134 39.98 -9.84 -12.23
CA TYR A 134 38.97 -9.13 -11.47
C TYR A 134 39.52 -7.87 -10.77
N GLU A 135 40.70 -7.98 -10.17
CA GLU A 135 41.37 -6.88 -9.49
C GLU A 135 41.77 -5.74 -10.44
N LYS A 136 42.26 -6.05 -11.66
CA LYS A 136 42.56 -5.04 -12.66
C LYS A 136 41.35 -4.27 -13.12
N ILE A 137 40.25 -4.97 -13.35
CA ILE A 137 38.99 -4.33 -13.72
C ILE A 137 38.51 -3.41 -12.58
N LYS A 138 38.56 -3.88 -11.33
CA LYS A 138 38.16 -3.11 -10.17
C LYS A 138 39.01 -1.87 -9.93
N LEU A 139 40.34 -1.98 -10.12
CA LEU A 139 41.28 -0.85 -10.04
C LEU A 139 40.99 0.22 -11.10
N THR A 140 40.58 -0.18 -12.30
CA THR A 140 40.23 0.76 -13.37
C THR A 140 38.92 1.48 -13.11
N LEU A 141 38.01 0.86 -12.39
CA LEU A 141 36.72 1.44 -12.00
C LEU A 141 36.77 2.37 -10.76
N GLN A 142 37.84 2.26 -9.95
CA GLN A 142 38.02 3.11 -8.76
C GLN A 142 39.31 3.91 -8.90
N PRO A 143 39.29 5.15 -9.39
CA PRO A 143 40.50 5.98 -9.54
C PRO A 143 40.92 6.69 -8.25
N ASP A 144 40.74 6.13 -7.07
CA ASP A 144 41.21 6.71 -5.80
C ASP A 144 42.21 5.78 -5.09
N PRO A 145 43.51 6.24 -4.89
CA PRO A 145 44.60 5.37 -4.40
C PRO A 145 44.61 5.13 -2.87
N HIS A 146 43.54 5.41 -2.12
CA HIS A 146 43.53 5.32 -0.66
C HIS A 146 42.45 4.46 -0.02
N ALA A 147 41.86 3.50 -0.72
CA ALA A 147 40.98 2.51 -0.12
C ALA A 147 41.49 1.08 -0.32
N GLY A 148 42.70 0.87 0.12
CA GLY A 148 43.26 -0.47 0.18
C GLY A 148 43.42 -0.93 1.61
N LEU A 149 42.48 -1.69 2.14
CA LEU A 149 42.70 -2.67 3.21
C LEU A 149 42.03 -3.96 2.78
N GLY A 150 42.88 -4.91 2.46
CA GLY A 150 42.57 -6.20 1.91
C GLY A 150 41.85 -7.10 2.89
N PHE A 151 40.99 -7.90 2.32
CA PHE A 151 40.65 -9.21 2.86
C PHE A 151 41.28 -10.25 1.95
N SER A 152 42.37 -10.83 2.42
CA SER A 152 42.92 -12.05 1.89
C SER A 152 42.03 -13.20 2.35
N GLU A 153 41.51 -13.95 1.37
CA GLU A 153 41.08 -15.33 1.60
C GLU A 153 42.36 -16.16 1.71
N ASP A 154 42.65 -16.68 2.87
CA ASP A 154 43.58 -17.82 3.03
C ASP A 154 42.74 -19.01 3.54
N GLU A 155 42.87 -20.06 2.74
CA GLU A 155 42.42 -21.41 3.02
C GLU A 155 43.20 -22.00 4.19
N ASP A 156 42.57 -22.90 4.91
CA ASP A 156 43.05 -23.75 5.97
C ASP A 156 44.40 -24.42 5.66
N GLU A 157 45.30 -24.40 6.66
CA GLU A 157 46.06 -25.58 7.06
C GLU A 157 46.66 -25.34 8.47
N ASP A 158 46.47 -26.34 9.32
CA ASP A 158 47.02 -26.49 10.66
C ASP A 158 48.54 -26.56 10.69
N GLU A 159 49.24 -26.02 11.66
CA GLU A 159 50.15 -26.68 12.55
C GLU A 159 50.98 -25.75 13.46
N ASP A 160 50.95 -26.10 14.64
CA ASP A 160 51.74 -25.91 15.86
C ASP A 160 53.14 -25.18 15.84
N ILE A 161 53.31 -24.43 16.95
CA ILE A 161 54.46 -24.42 17.87
C ILE A 161 55.57 -23.36 17.70
N ARG A 162 55.67 -22.51 18.75
CA ARG A 162 56.86 -22.07 19.54
C ARG A 162 57.59 -20.76 19.22
N GLN A 163 57.49 -19.95 20.25
CA GLN A 163 58.63 -19.22 20.93
C GLN A 163 59.42 -18.08 20.25
N SER A 164 59.23 -16.92 20.96
CA SER A 164 60.18 -15.77 20.99
C SER A 164 61.64 -16.14 21.22
N PRO A 165 62.62 -15.26 21.23
CA PRO A 165 62.63 -13.86 21.56
C PRO A 165 63.65 -12.94 20.83
N SER A 166 63.50 -11.61 21.15
CA SER A 166 64.53 -10.61 21.32
C SER A 166 65.39 -10.07 20.14
N GLY A 167 65.32 -8.78 20.07
CA GLY A 167 66.49 -7.94 20.24
C GLY A 167 67.03 -7.11 19.08
N ASN A 168 66.89 -5.87 19.08
CA ASN A 168 67.90 -4.85 19.32
C ASN A 168 67.81 -3.61 18.40
N LYS A 169 67.76 -2.52 19.05
CA LYS A 169 68.13 -1.12 18.76
C LYS A 169 69.03 -0.86 17.51
N SER A 170 68.69 0.24 16.79
CA SER A 170 69.54 1.41 16.73
C SER A 170 68.95 2.59 15.96
N ASN A 171 68.79 3.69 16.61
CA ASN A 171 69.10 5.13 16.38
C ASN A 171 69.21 5.73 14.95
N ALA A 172 68.44 6.81 14.90
CA ALA A 172 68.82 8.18 14.50
C ALA A 172 68.47 8.65 13.08
N ALA A 173 67.58 9.61 13.03
CA ALA A 173 67.87 11.00 12.71
C ALA A 173 66.58 11.84 12.59
N GLN A 174 66.58 12.94 13.35
CA GLN A 174 65.62 14.03 13.33
C GLN A 174 65.59 14.71 11.96
N GLN A 175 64.39 14.91 11.44
CA GLN A 175 64.08 16.12 10.66
C GLN A 175 62.69 16.61 10.98
N GLN A 176 62.63 17.83 11.43
CA GLN A 176 61.44 18.61 11.76
C GLN A 176 60.59 18.83 10.51
N ALA A 177 59.33 18.44 10.59
CA ALA A 177 58.28 18.91 9.69
C ALA A 177 57.09 19.39 10.49
N ARG A 178 56.57 20.54 10.08
CA ARG A 178 55.48 21.34 10.67
C ARG A 178 54.20 20.50 10.90
N PRO A 179 53.37 20.87 11.91
CA PRO A 179 52.17 20.10 12.21
C PRO A 179 51.10 20.34 11.17
N ALA A 180 50.78 19.31 10.39
CA ALA A 180 49.59 19.21 9.61
C ALA A 180 48.44 18.92 10.61
N GLN A 181 47.38 19.71 10.54
CA GLN A 181 46.14 19.50 11.28
C GLN A 181 45.63 18.10 11.01
N LYS A 182 45.62 17.26 12.04
CA LYS A 182 44.96 15.94 12.01
C LYS A 182 43.45 16.18 11.92
N LYS A 183 42.81 15.75 10.82
CA LYS A 183 41.38 15.46 10.82
C LYS A 183 41.14 14.42 11.93
N PRO A 184 40.05 14.54 12.71
CA PRO A 184 39.76 13.56 13.75
C PRO A 184 39.57 12.20 13.11
N ALA A 185 40.30 11.20 13.53
CA ALA A 185 40.09 9.81 13.17
C ALA A 185 38.68 9.41 13.67
N ASN A 186 37.88 8.79 12.83
CA ASN A 186 36.60 8.23 13.21
C ASN A 186 36.81 7.16 14.27
N ASP A 187 36.39 7.42 15.50
CA ASP A 187 36.54 6.50 16.64
C ASP A 187 35.51 5.34 16.58
N THR A 188 34.58 5.34 15.61
CA THR A 188 33.44 4.41 15.52
C THR A 188 33.18 3.88 14.10
N PRO A 189 34.16 3.22 13.44
CA PRO A 189 33.99 2.79 12.05
C PRO A 189 32.94 1.68 11.83
N VAL A 190 32.71 0.81 12.82
CA VAL A 190 31.69 -0.26 12.70
C VAL A 190 30.30 0.30 12.90
N LEU A 191 30.11 1.19 13.90
CA LEU A 191 28.83 1.85 14.11
C LEU A 191 28.42 2.75 12.94
N ASP A 192 29.37 3.46 12.34
CA ASP A 192 29.12 4.32 11.16
C ASP A 192 28.68 3.51 9.91
N ASN A 193 29.04 2.22 9.84
CA ASN A 193 28.60 1.34 8.75
C ASN A 193 27.19 0.76 8.93
N PHE A 194 26.72 0.61 10.17
CA PHE A 194 25.44 -0.02 10.49
C PHE A 194 24.45 0.92 11.17
N GLY A 195 24.81 2.19 11.35
CA GLY A 195 23.98 3.17 12.02
C GLY A 195 24.11 4.58 11.47
N THR A 196 23.15 5.42 11.81
CA THR A 196 23.12 6.84 11.48
C THR A 196 23.34 7.67 12.73
N ASP A 197 24.33 8.56 12.73
CA ASP A 197 24.57 9.49 13.84
C ASP A 197 23.56 10.64 13.78
N MET A 198 22.54 10.56 14.64
CA MET A 198 21.48 11.57 14.74
C MET A 198 22.02 12.91 15.28
N THR A 199 23.02 12.88 16.16
CA THR A 199 23.62 14.10 16.71
C THR A 199 24.37 14.88 15.64
N LYS A 200 25.09 14.17 14.77
CA LYS A 200 25.75 14.77 13.62
C LYS A 200 24.75 15.29 12.58
N ALA A 201 23.69 14.53 12.32
CA ALA A 201 22.60 14.99 11.45
C ALA A 201 21.90 16.24 12.00
N ALA A 202 21.78 16.36 13.34
CA ALA A 202 21.28 17.56 14.01
C ALA A 202 22.22 18.76 13.81
N GLU A 203 23.55 18.58 13.94
CA GLU A 203 24.55 19.61 13.69
C GLU A 203 24.54 20.11 12.24
N GLU A 204 24.28 19.19 11.28
CA GLU A 204 24.17 19.49 9.85
C GLU A 204 22.80 20.10 9.46
N GLY A 205 21.87 20.26 10.41
CA GLY A 205 20.53 20.83 10.18
C GLY A 205 19.59 19.93 9.36
N LYS A 206 19.90 18.63 9.27
CA LYS A 206 19.11 17.65 8.48
C LYS A 206 17.87 17.13 9.20
N LEU A 207 17.81 17.28 10.52
CA LEU A 207 16.67 16.82 11.31
C LEU A 207 15.54 17.85 11.34
N ASP A 208 14.32 17.35 11.46
CA ASP A 208 13.14 18.20 11.58
C ASP A 208 12.95 18.74 13.01
N PRO A 209 12.44 19.96 13.17
CA PRO A 209 12.15 20.51 14.48
C PRO A 209 11.01 19.74 15.16
N VAL A 210 11.27 19.24 16.36
CA VAL A 210 10.29 18.43 17.12
C VAL A 210 9.43 19.33 17.99
N VAL A 211 8.13 19.27 17.82
CA VAL A 211 7.12 20.09 18.52
C VAL A 211 6.26 19.22 19.43
N GLY A 212 5.87 19.76 20.59
CA GLY A 212 4.87 19.16 21.48
C GLY A 212 5.35 18.01 22.37
N ARG A 213 6.58 17.46 22.17
CA ARG A 213 7.11 16.29 22.88
C ARG A 213 8.07 16.63 24.05
N VAL A 214 7.87 17.78 24.65
CA VAL A 214 8.78 18.28 25.71
C VAL A 214 8.83 17.34 26.92
N LYS A 215 7.68 16.83 27.34
CA LYS A 215 7.56 15.94 28.53
C LYS A 215 8.25 14.59 28.29
N GLU A 216 8.07 14.01 27.12
CA GLU A 216 8.68 12.75 26.76
C GLU A 216 10.19 12.87 26.62
N ILE A 217 10.69 13.92 25.95
CA ILE A 217 12.14 14.21 25.82
C ILE A 217 12.78 14.47 27.21
N GLU A 218 12.15 15.24 28.07
CA GLU A 218 12.62 15.45 29.45
C GLU A 218 12.63 14.13 30.21
N ARG A 219 11.61 13.29 30.04
CA ARG A 219 11.57 11.98 30.67
C ARG A 219 12.67 11.05 30.17
N LEU A 220 12.97 11.06 28.88
CA LEU A 220 14.13 10.35 28.31
C LEU A 220 15.43 10.83 28.96
N ALA A 221 15.65 12.14 28.99
CA ALA A 221 16.85 12.74 29.59
C ALA A 221 17.00 12.38 31.07
N GLN A 222 15.90 12.41 31.85
CA GLN A 222 15.88 11.97 33.24
C GLN A 222 16.28 10.51 33.43
N ILE A 223 15.74 9.61 32.57
CA ILE A 223 16.04 8.18 32.66
C ILE A 223 17.49 7.92 32.28
N LEU A 224 17.99 8.52 31.22
CA LEU A 224 19.38 8.38 30.74
C LEU A 224 20.40 8.90 31.79
N SER A 225 20.01 9.86 32.59
CA SER A 225 20.85 10.40 33.67
C SER A 225 20.88 9.54 34.95
N ARG A 226 20.12 8.44 35.03
CA ARG A 226 20.09 7.55 36.19
C ARG A 226 21.35 6.70 36.31
N ARG A 227 21.73 6.34 37.50
CA ARG A 227 22.84 5.40 37.76
C ARG A 227 22.50 3.95 37.38
N LYS A 228 21.24 3.53 37.55
CA LYS A 228 20.72 2.20 37.24
C LYS A 228 19.37 2.33 36.52
N LYS A 229 18.99 1.37 35.68
CA LYS A 229 17.80 1.41 34.84
C LYS A 229 17.77 2.69 33.98
N ASN A 230 18.88 2.96 33.32
CA ASN A 230 19.15 4.15 32.53
C ASN A 230 18.86 3.93 31.02
N ASN A 231 18.13 2.86 30.68
CA ASN A 231 17.71 2.57 29.31
C ASN A 231 16.21 2.84 29.20
N PRO A 232 15.76 3.90 28.54
CA PRO A 232 14.35 4.13 28.27
C PRO A 232 13.87 3.28 27.11
N ILE A 233 12.59 2.88 27.14
CA ILE A 233 11.88 2.29 26.01
C ILE A 233 10.61 3.08 25.74
N LEU A 234 10.50 3.60 24.50
CA LEU A 234 9.34 4.32 23.99
C LEU A 234 8.30 3.31 23.53
N ILE A 235 7.11 3.36 24.10
CA ILE A 235 6.02 2.46 23.79
C ILE A 235 4.84 3.28 23.29
N GLY A 236 4.38 3.01 22.09
CA GLY A 236 3.23 3.71 21.50
C GLY A 236 2.85 3.11 20.15
N GLU A 237 1.67 3.46 19.69
CA GLU A 237 1.15 3.02 18.41
C GLU A 237 2.06 3.43 17.23
N PRO A 238 1.97 2.76 16.07
CA PRO A 238 2.67 3.21 14.86
C PRO A 238 2.26 4.64 14.48
N GLY A 239 3.22 5.43 13.99
CA GLY A 239 2.94 6.79 13.52
C GLY A 239 2.76 7.86 14.59
N VAL A 240 2.97 7.55 15.90
CA VAL A 240 2.86 8.57 16.98
C VAL A 240 4.11 9.43 17.14
N GLY A 241 5.17 9.21 16.37
CA GLY A 241 6.40 10.00 16.41
C GLY A 241 7.41 9.55 17.47
N LYS A 242 7.56 8.23 17.71
CA LYS A 242 8.57 7.69 18.65
C LYS A 242 10.00 8.06 18.25
N SER A 243 10.35 7.90 16.99
CA SER A 243 11.69 8.23 16.45
C SER A 243 11.95 9.73 16.49
N ALA A 244 10.94 10.56 16.21
CA ALA A 244 11.02 12.02 16.32
C ALA A 244 11.36 12.50 17.75
N ILE A 245 10.91 11.79 18.80
CA ILE A 245 11.28 12.11 20.18
C ILE A 245 12.79 11.96 20.41
N VAL A 246 13.41 10.95 19.79
CA VAL A 246 14.86 10.70 19.89
C VAL A 246 15.64 11.73 19.07
N GLU A 247 15.12 12.10 17.89
CA GLU A 247 15.66 13.21 17.09
C GLU A 247 15.61 14.53 17.87
N GLY A 248 14.49 14.79 18.53
CA GLY A 248 14.33 15.95 19.41
C GLY A 248 15.30 15.95 20.59
N LEU A 249 15.65 14.77 21.13
CA LEU A 249 16.70 14.65 22.14
C LEU A 249 18.07 15.01 21.54
N ALA A 250 18.38 14.50 20.32
CA ALA A 250 19.64 14.81 19.64
C ALA A 250 19.76 16.31 19.34
N LEU A 251 18.70 16.96 18.83
CA LEU A 251 18.66 18.42 18.65
C LEU A 251 18.95 19.19 19.96
N ARG A 252 18.28 18.80 21.06
CA ARG A 252 18.51 19.45 22.36
C ARG A 252 19.91 19.21 22.94
N ILE A 253 20.56 18.07 22.62
CA ILE A 253 21.95 17.81 22.99
C ILE A 253 22.87 18.80 22.27
N VAL A 254 22.70 18.98 20.96
CA VAL A 254 23.46 19.94 20.14
C VAL A 254 23.25 21.38 20.62
N GLU A 255 22.01 21.75 20.89
CA GLU A 255 21.64 23.07 21.41
C GLU A 255 22.04 23.28 22.90
N LYS A 256 22.56 22.25 23.56
CA LYS A 256 22.89 22.24 24.99
C LYS A 256 21.71 22.58 25.93
N LYS A 257 20.48 22.24 25.47
CA LYS A 257 19.24 22.43 26.24
C LYS A 257 18.83 21.18 27.04
N VAL A 258 19.80 20.40 27.48
CA VAL A 258 19.63 19.18 28.29
C VAL A 258 20.49 19.26 29.56
N SER A 259 20.43 18.24 30.43
CA SER A 259 21.31 18.11 31.58
C SER A 259 22.79 18.05 31.16
N ARG A 260 23.70 18.67 31.93
CA ARG A 260 25.14 18.67 31.64
C ARG A 260 25.76 17.28 31.44
N ILE A 261 25.16 16.24 32.01
CA ILE A 261 25.57 14.83 31.86
C ILE A 261 25.43 14.35 30.43
N LEU A 262 24.54 14.98 29.63
CA LEU A 262 24.24 14.59 28.26
C LEU A 262 24.90 15.49 27.20
N PHE A 263 25.64 16.55 27.57
CA PHE A 263 26.20 17.52 26.60
C PHE A 263 27.16 16.93 25.60
N ASP A 264 27.96 15.92 26.00
CA ASP A 264 28.95 15.29 25.13
C ASP A 264 28.50 13.91 24.60
N LYS A 265 27.20 13.62 24.73
CA LYS A 265 26.64 12.36 24.26
C LYS A 265 26.29 12.42 22.75
N ARG A 266 26.57 11.34 22.08
CA ARG A 266 26.18 11.10 20.68
C ARG A 266 25.05 10.07 20.63
N VAL A 267 24.00 10.34 19.88
CA VAL A 267 22.90 9.40 19.65
C VAL A 267 23.10 8.76 18.29
N ILE A 268 23.25 7.44 18.26
CA ILE A 268 23.43 6.67 17.02
C ILE A 268 22.25 5.72 16.87
N ALA A 269 21.48 5.88 15.79
CA ALA A 269 20.41 4.96 15.41
C ALA A 269 20.99 3.74 14.71
N LEU A 270 20.78 2.55 15.26
CA LEU A 270 21.23 1.29 14.71
C LEU A 270 20.18 0.71 13.74
N ASP A 271 20.59 0.45 12.52
CA ASP A 271 19.76 -0.29 11.55
C ASP A 271 19.95 -1.80 11.72
N MET A 272 19.00 -2.44 12.38
CA MET A 272 19.02 -3.90 12.58
C MET A 272 18.93 -4.68 11.26
N THR A 273 18.27 -4.10 10.25
CA THR A 273 18.15 -4.72 8.93
C THR A 273 19.53 -4.78 8.23
N ALA A 274 20.29 -3.69 8.32
CA ALA A 274 21.66 -3.63 7.78
C ALA A 274 22.61 -4.59 8.51
N VAL A 275 22.45 -4.78 9.82
CA VAL A 275 23.26 -5.71 10.62
C VAL A 275 23.00 -7.17 10.21
N VAL A 276 21.76 -7.52 9.90
CA VAL A 276 21.36 -8.87 9.46
C VAL A 276 21.64 -9.09 7.97
N ALA A 277 21.58 -8.05 7.15
CA ALA A 277 21.74 -8.16 5.70
C ALA A 277 23.11 -8.74 5.30
N GLY A 278 23.09 -9.73 4.39
CA GLY A 278 24.31 -10.37 3.86
C GLY A 278 24.96 -11.39 4.80
N THR A 279 24.42 -11.66 6.00
CA THR A 279 24.92 -12.73 6.85
C THR A 279 24.34 -14.08 6.39
N LYS A 280 25.20 -14.91 5.75
CA LYS A 280 24.81 -16.27 5.33
C LYS A 280 24.91 -17.29 6.49
N TYR A 281 25.77 -17.01 7.43
CA TYR A 281 26.06 -17.87 8.57
C TYR A 281 25.84 -17.12 9.90
N ARG A 282 25.32 -17.81 10.88
CA ARG A 282 25.05 -17.31 12.23
C ARG A 282 26.26 -16.60 12.86
N GLY A 283 27.46 -17.16 12.71
CA GLY A 283 28.70 -16.60 13.28
C GLY A 283 29.01 -15.18 12.79
N GLN A 284 28.67 -14.84 11.56
CA GLN A 284 28.89 -13.50 11.00
C GLN A 284 28.01 -12.43 11.66
N PHE A 285 26.76 -12.79 11.94
CA PHE A 285 25.84 -11.90 12.68
C PHE A 285 26.32 -11.66 14.12
N GLU A 286 26.69 -12.77 14.82
CA GLU A 286 27.21 -12.69 16.17
C GLU A 286 28.51 -11.86 16.23
N GLU A 287 29.39 -11.97 15.27
CA GLU A 287 30.63 -11.20 15.18
C GLU A 287 30.37 -9.71 14.95
N ARG A 288 29.41 -9.35 14.09
CA ARG A 288 28.98 -7.96 13.90
C ARG A 288 28.43 -7.35 15.17
N ILE A 289 27.50 -8.01 15.86
CA ILE A 289 26.95 -7.55 17.14
C ILE A 289 28.06 -7.43 18.18
N ARG A 290 28.99 -8.38 18.23
CA ARG A 290 30.15 -8.32 19.16
C ARG A 290 31.05 -7.13 18.87
N SER A 291 31.31 -6.84 17.61
CA SER A 291 32.10 -5.68 17.17
C SER A 291 31.43 -4.36 17.56
N ILE A 292 30.12 -4.22 17.33
CA ILE A 292 29.29 -3.07 17.73
C ILE A 292 29.37 -2.90 19.26
N LEU A 293 29.17 -3.98 20.04
CA LEU A 293 29.27 -3.94 21.50
C LEU A 293 30.66 -3.52 21.99
N ASN A 294 31.74 -3.96 21.33
CA ASN A 294 33.08 -3.58 21.69
C ASN A 294 33.36 -2.10 21.40
N GLU A 295 32.84 -1.53 20.33
CA GLU A 295 32.93 -0.08 20.06
C GLU A 295 32.12 0.74 21.08
N LEU A 296 30.90 0.32 21.40
CA LEU A 296 30.08 0.98 22.43
C LEU A 296 30.74 0.99 23.82
N LYS A 297 31.41 -0.13 24.21
CA LYS A 297 32.15 -0.22 25.45
C LYS A 297 33.37 0.70 25.51
N LYS A 298 34.05 0.91 24.37
CA LYS A 298 35.19 1.85 24.27
C LYS A 298 34.74 3.30 24.30
N ASN A 299 33.52 3.59 23.85
CA ASN A 299 32.95 4.92 23.70
C ASN A 299 31.70 5.12 24.58
N PRO A 300 31.85 5.38 25.92
CA PRO A 300 30.73 5.50 26.85
C PRO A 300 29.89 6.78 26.65
N ASN A 301 30.30 7.66 25.74
CA ASN A 301 29.56 8.84 25.31
C ASN A 301 28.48 8.54 24.28
N ILE A 302 28.38 7.29 23.75
CA ILE A 302 27.39 6.92 22.76
C ILE A 302 26.14 6.41 23.46
N ILE A 303 24.97 6.87 22.97
CA ILE A 303 23.66 6.37 23.28
C ILE A 303 23.15 5.65 22.01
N LEU A 304 22.92 4.36 22.11
CA LEU A 304 22.39 3.56 21.02
C LEU A 304 20.87 3.73 20.93
N PHE A 305 20.34 4.09 19.79
CA PHE A 305 18.91 4.05 19.51
C PHE A 305 18.58 2.84 18.64
N ILE A 306 17.62 2.04 19.06
CA ILE A 306 17.11 0.89 18.29
C ILE A 306 15.62 1.10 18.09
N ASP A 307 15.26 1.41 16.85
CA ASP A 307 13.86 1.41 16.47
C ASP A 307 13.38 -0.03 16.29
N GLU A 308 12.11 -0.29 16.55
CA GLU A 308 11.54 -1.64 16.55
C GLU A 308 12.38 -2.64 17.37
N ILE A 309 12.74 -2.26 18.60
CA ILE A 309 13.64 -3.04 19.47
C ILE A 309 13.18 -4.50 19.69
N HIS A 310 11.91 -4.80 19.45
CA HIS A 310 11.38 -6.18 19.48
C HIS A 310 12.05 -7.10 18.45
N THR A 311 12.57 -6.53 17.35
CA THR A 311 13.27 -7.28 16.30
C THR A 311 14.57 -7.95 16.79
N ILE A 312 15.17 -7.42 17.85
CA ILE A 312 16.37 -8.06 18.46
C ILE A 312 16.04 -9.40 19.15
N VAL A 313 14.77 -9.60 19.52
CA VAL A 313 14.28 -10.83 20.12
C VAL A 313 13.82 -11.72 18.96
N GLY A 314 14.57 -12.75 18.64
CA GLY A 314 14.28 -13.64 17.52
C GLY A 314 15.09 -13.39 16.24
N ALA A 315 15.88 -12.31 16.16
CA ALA A 315 16.80 -12.11 15.07
C ALA A 315 17.87 -13.22 15.06
N GLY A 316 17.75 -14.12 14.09
CA GLY A 316 18.65 -15.28 13.93
C GLY A 316 18.00 -16.63 14.29
N SER A 317 16.69 -16.72 14.53
CA SER A 317 16.06 -17.97 15.00
C SER A 317 15.66 -18.93 13.88
N ALA A 318 16.47 -20.00 13.72
CA ALA A 318 15.93 -21.35 13.62
C ALA A 318 15.84 -21.89 15.05
N ALA A 319 14.85 -22.72 15.38
CA ALA A 319 14.61 -23.21 16.74
C ALA A 319 15.89 -23.65 17.47
N GLY A 320 16.27 -22.91 18.54
CA GLY A 320 17.45 -23.20 19.38
C GLY A 320 18.62 -22.20 19.27
N SER A 321 18.47 -21.07 18.58
CA SER A 321 19.55 -20.08 18.38
C SER A 321 19.60 -19.00 19.46
N MET A 322 20.81 -18.47 19.73
CA MET A 322 21.00 -17.32 20.62
C MET A 322 20.56 -16.03 19.92
N ASP A 323 19.54 -15.38 20.47
CA ASP A 323 19.03 -14.08 20.00
C ASP A 323 20.05 -12.95 20.22
N ALA A 324 20.04 -11.92 19.35
CA ALA A 324 20.82 -10.71 19.57
C ALA A 324 20.54 -10.11 20.96
N ALA A 325 19.33 -10.25 21.45
CA ALA A 325 18.96 -9.87 22.82
C ALA A 325 19.86 -10.52 23.87
N ASN A 326 20.22 -11.80 23.75
CA ASN A 326 21.06 -12.51 24.69
C ASN A 326 22.50 -11.97 24.73
N MET A 327 23.00 -11.41 23.64
CA MET A 327 24.32 -10.78 23.56
C MET A 327 24.31 -9.37 24.19
N LEU A 328 23.19 -8.62 24.04
CA LEU A 328 23.02 -7.28 24.60
C LEU A 328 22.72 -7.30 26.10
N LYS A 329 21.98 -8.30 26.60
CA LYS A 329 21.57 -8.43 28.02
C LYS A 329 22.71 -8.23 29.03
N PRO A 330 23.90 -8.85 28.89
CA PRO A 330 24.99 -8.66 29.86
C PRO A 330 25.51 -7.23 29.91
N ALA A 331 25.66 -6.56 28.76
CA ALA A 331 26.16 -5.22 28.65
C ALA A 331 25.15 -4.18 29.19
N LEU A 332 23.87 -4.33 28.89
CA LEU A 332 22.76 -3.56 29.46
C LEU A 332 22.66 -3.78 30.99
N ALA A 333 22.87 -5.04 31.44
CA ALA A 333 22.83 -5.38 32.86
C ALA A 333 23.91 -4.69 33.69
N ARG A 334 25.13 -4.61 33.16
CA ARG A 334 26.27 -3.98 33.80
C ARG A 334 26.30 -2.46 33.63
N GLY A 335 25.43 -1.89 32.81
CA GLY A 335 25.41 -0.48 32.44
C GLY A 335 26.62 -0.07 31.58
N GLU A 336 27.20 -1.03 30.85
CA GLU A 336 28.35 -0.77 29.96
C GLU A 336 27.91 -0.02 28.69
N ILE A 337 26.64 -0.11 28.34
CA ILE A 337 26.02 0.58 27.22
C ILE A 337 24.73 1.28 27.66
N GLN A 338 24.40 2.39 27.00
CA GLN A 338 23.12 3.09 27.13
C GLN A 338 22.32 2.87 25.84
N CYS A 339 21.06 2.48 25.98
CA CYS A 339 20.19 2.19 24.87
C CYS A 339 18.82 2.85 25.04
N ILE A 340 18.30 3.45 23.97
CA ILE A 340 16.92 3.89 23.82
C ILE A 340 16.25 2.87 22.88
N GLY A 341 15.16 2.25 23.31
CA GLY A 341 14.36 1.41 22.45
C GLY A 341 13.06 2.08 22.03
N ALA A 342 12.52 1.75 20.87
CA ALA A 342 11.16 2.10 20.46
C ALA A 342 10.42 0.85 20.01
N THR A 343 9.13 0.72 20.37
CA THR A 343 8.29 -0.42 19.99
C THR A 343 6.81 -0.08 20.15
N THR A 344 5.93 -0.97 19.67
CA THR A 344 4.49 -0.90 19.95
C THR A 344 4.14 -1.56 21.28
N LEU A 345 2.93 -1.33 21.80
CA LEU A 345 2.50 -1.94 23.07
C LEU A 345 2.35 -3.46 22.94
N ASP A 346 1.83 -3.93 21.83
CA ASP A 346 1.61 -5.37 21.59
C ASP A 346 2.92 -6.10 21.43
N GLU A 347 3.86 -5.59 20.68
CA GLU A 347 5.20 -6.16 20.50
C GLU A 347 6.01 -6.10 21.79
N TYR A 348 5.85 -5.04 22.59
CA TYR A 348 6.43 -4.95 23.92
C TYR A 348 5.96 -6.12 24.79
N ARG A 349 4.65 -6.36 24.86
CA ARG A 349 4.05 -7.45 25.64
C ARG A 349 4.48 -8.83 25.15
N GLN A 350 4.53 -9.01 23.85
CA GLN A 350 4.86 -10.30 23.24
C GLN A 350 6.33 -10.67 23.36
N ASN A 351 7.23 -9.71 23.20
CA ASN A 351 8.67 -9.97 23.04
C ASN A 351 9.53 -9.50 24.23
N ILE A 352 9.23 -8.35 24.81
CA ILE A 352 10.09 -7.74 25.86
C ILE A 352 9.58 -8.09 27.27
N GLU A 353 8.29 -7.98 27.53
CA GLU A 353 7.68 -8.22 28.85
C GLU A 353 7.77 -9.68 29.28
N LYS A 354 7.70 -10.63 28.35
CA LYS A 354 7.89 -12.06 28.61
C LYS A 354 9.32 -12.38 29.03
N ASP A 355 10.29 -11.56 28.64
CA ASP A 355 11.68 -11.71 29.03
C ASP A 355 11.98 -10.82 30.25
N GLY A 356 11.80 -11.38 31.44
CA GLY A 356 12.00 -10.64 32.68
C GLY A 356 13.41 -10.09 32.87
N ALA A 357 14.41 -10.55 32.10
CA ALA A 357 15.76 -9.99 32.14
C ALA A 357 15.84 -8.69 31.34
N LEU A 358 15.17 -8.58 30.21
CA LEU A 358 15.06 -7.34 29.42
C LEU A 358 14.14 -6.35 30.11
N GLU A 359 12.96 -6.76 30.54
CA GLU A 359 12.01 -5.88 31.22
C GLU A 359 12.62 -5.10 32.39
N ARG A 360 13.43 -5.76 33.21
CA ARG A 360 14.09 -5.12 34.36
C ARG A 360 15.15 -4.09 33.96
N ARG A 361 15.58 -4.05 32.71
CA ARG A 361 16.64 -3.15 32.21
C ARG A 361 16.09 -1.93 31.54
N PHE A 362 14.90 -2.01 30.98
CA PHE A 362 14.24 -0.89 30.33
C PHE A 362 13.25 -0.17 31.24
N GLN A 363 13.17 1.16 31.11
CA GLN A 363 12.17 1.98 31.77
C GLN A 363 11.13 2.44 30.74
N LYS A 364 9.88 2.05 30.95
CA LYS A 364 8.75 2.38 30.03
C LYS A 364 8.50 3.89 29.99
N VAL A 365 8.33 4.42 28.78
CA VAL A 365 7.85 5.77 28.48
C VAL A 365 6.72 5.60 27.46
N ILE A 366 5.50 5.89 27.86
CA ILE A 366 4.33 5.78 26.99
C ILE A 366 4.26 7.02 26.12
N VAL A 367 4.07 6.83 24.84
CA VAL A 367 3.92 7.87 23.81
C VAL A 367 2.51 7.80 23.25
N GLU A 368 1.70 8.78 23.60
CA GLU A 368 0.34 8.91 23.10
C GLU A 368 0.29 9.63 21.74
N PRO A 369 -0.74 9.40 20.89
CA PRO A 369 -0.95 10.21 19.70
C PRO A 369 -1.04 11.69 20.03
N THR A 370 -0.59 12.55 19.13
CA THR A 370 -0.71 14.01 19.29
C THR A 370 -2.16 14.46 19.14
N THR A 371 -2.51 15.54 19.80
CA THR A 371 -3.81 16.19 19.61
C THR A 371 -3.88 16.87 18.22
N ALA A 372 -5.09 17.20 17.76
CA ALA A 372 -5.26 17.93 16.51
C ALA A 372 -4.54 19.29 16.52
N GLU A 373 -4.57 19.99 17.66
CA GLU A 373 -3.91 21.29 17.81
C GLU A 373 -2.38 21.17 17.77
N GLU A 374 -1.82 20.19 18.47
CA GLU A 374 -0.38 19.89 18.43
C GLU A 374 0.06 19.46 17.03
N THR A 375 -0.76 18.64 16.34
CA THR A 375 -0.48 18.21 14.97
C THR A 375 -0.44 19.40 14.02
N LEU A 376 -1.38 20.35 14.14
CA LEU A 376 -1.37 21.58 13.33
C LEU A 376 -0.10 22.41 13.55
N GLN A 377 0.38 22.49 14.79
CA GLN A 377 1.64 23.18 15.11
C GLN A 377 2.84 22.44 14.49
N ILE A 378 2.83 21.11 14.52
CA ILE A 378 3.88 20.29 13.87
C ILE A 378 3.89 20.59 12.37
N LEU A 379 2.73 20.52 11.68
CA LEU A 379 2.63 20.81 10.25
C LEU A 379 3.15 22.22 9.92
N LYS A 380 2.79 23.23 10.71
CA LYS A 380 3.29 24.60 10.51
C LYS A 380 4.81 24.72 10.60
N ASN A 381 5.45 23.92 11.45
CA ASN A 381 6.90 23.98 11.62
C ASN A 381 7.69 23.16 10.58
N ILE A 382 7.09 22.13 10.01
CA ILE A 382 7.73 21.34 8.94
C ILE A 382 7.39 21.86 7.55
N LYS A 383 6.39 22.74 7.42
CA LYS A 383 5.86 23.29 6.18
C LYS A 383 6.95 23.72 5.21
N ASP A 384 7.87 24.58 5.65
CA ASP A 384 8.91 25.18 4.81
C ASP A 384 9.80 24.11 4.14
N LYS A 385 10.11 23.01 4.84
CA LYS A 385 10.92 21.92 4.27
C LYS A 385 10.17 21.13 3.19
N TYR A 386 8.86 20.90 3.38
CA TYR A 386 8.02 20.23 2.38
C TYR A 386 7.74 21.15 1.20
N GLU A 387 7.61 22.48 1.43
CA GLU A 387 7.51 23.47 0.36
C GLU A 387 8.76 23.50 -0.52
N ASP A 388 9.93 23.44 0.10
CA ASP A 388 11.21 23.38 -0.61
C ASP A 388 11.42 22.06 -1.34
N HIS A 389 10.96 20.94 -0.75
CA HIS A 389 11.12 19.62 -1.34
C HIS A 389 10.24 19.43 -2.58
N HIS A 390 8.95 19.82 -2.49
CA HIS A 390 7.99 19.68 -3.59
C HIS A 390 7.89 20.90 -4.49
N ASN A 391 8.60 21.98 -4.16
CA ASN A 391 8.53 23.25 -4.88
C ASN A 391 7.09 23.81 -4.99
N VAL A 392 6.34 23.75 -3.90
CA VAL A 392 4.96 24.25 -3.75
C VAL A 392 4.84 25.17 -2.56
N ASN A 393 3.70 25.86 -2.43
CA ASN A 393 3.34 26.64 -1.25
C ASN A 393 2.07 26.08 -0.63
N TYR A 394 2.06 25.80 0.68
CA TYR A 394 0.84 25.34 1.37
C TYR A 394 0.14 26.54 2.02
N THR A 395 -1.18 26.61 1.82
CA THR A 395 -2.00 27.59 2.53
C THR A 395 -2.26 27.14 3.98
N ASP A 396 -2.56 28.09 4.89
CA ASP A 396 -2.96 27.71 6.26
C ASP A 396 -4.26 26.90 6.26
N ALA A 397 -5.17 27.15 5.32
CA ALA A 397 -6.38 26.37 5.12
C ALA A 397 -6.07 24.91 4.74
N ALA A 398 -5.04 24.68 3.90
CA ALA A 398 -4.59 23.33 3.57
C ALA A 398 -4.06 22.59 4.78
N LEU A 399 -3.26 23.24 5.65
CA LEU A 399 -2.76 22.61 6.88
C LEU A 399 -3.90 22.22 7.84
N GLU A 400 -4.87 23.11 8.02
CA GLU A 400 -6.07 22.81 8.82
C GLU A 400 -6.90 21.69 8.20
N ALA A 401 -7.03 21.69 6.86
CA ALA A 401 -7.71 20.62 6.14
C ALA A 401 -7.00 19.27 6.31
N CYS A 402 -5.65 19.21 6.23
CA CYS A 402 -4.87 17.99 6.52
C CYS A 402 -5.26 17.39 7.88
N VAL A 403 -5.27 18.21 8.95
CA VAL A 403 -5.59 17.73 10.29
C VAL A 403 -7.06 17.32 10.39
N LYS A 404 -7.98 18.17 9.94
CA LYS A 404 -9.43 17.95 10.06
C LYS A 404 -9.91 16.76 9.25
N LEU A 405 -9.47 16.65 8.01
CA LEU A 405 -9.93 15.61 7.10
C LEU A 405 -9.31 14.25 7.47
N THR A 406 -8.02 14.19 7.76
CA THR A 406 -7.38 12.94 8.18
C THR A 406 -7.88 12.45 9.54
N ASN A 407 -8.21 13.36 10.48
CA ASN A 407 -8.85 12.98 11.74
C ASN A 407 -10.20 12.31 11.53
N ARG A 408 -10.98 12.83 10.58
CA ARG A 408 -12.34 12.37 10.31
C ARG A 408 -12.36 11.11 9.43
N TYR A 409 -11.47 11.00 8.45
CA TYR A 409 -11.57 10.02 7.37
C TYR A 409 -10.52 8.91 7.41
N ILE A 410 -9.40 9.12 8.12
CA ILE A 410 -8.35 8.10 8.29
C ILE A 410 -8.31 7.68 9.75
N THR A 411 -8.94 6.54 10.06
CA THR A 411 -9.11 6.04 11.44
C THR A 411 -8.14 4.93 11.81
N ASP A 412 -7.47 4.33 10.84
CA ASP A 412 -6.53 3.23 10.99
C ASP A 412 -5.10 3.67 11.29
N ARG A 413 -4.83 4.98 11.21
CA ARG A 413 -3.51 5.60 11.49
C ARG A 413 -3.62 6.69 12.55
N ASN A 414 -2.49 6.98 13.20
CA ASN A 414 -2.43 7.93 14.29
C ASN A 414 -1.81 9.27 13.88
N PHE A 415 -2.12 10.32 14.63
CA PHE A 415 -1.40 11.58 14.55
C PHE A 415 -0.01 11.49 15.16
N PRO A 416 0.99 12.24 14.61
CA PRO A 416 0.89 13.21 13.49
C PRO A 416 1.03 12.59 12.10
N ASP A 417 1.45 11.33 11.99
CA ASP A 417 1.87 10.64 10.76
C ASP A 417 0.86 10.79 9.61
N LYS A 418 -0.42 10.43 9.85
CA LYS A 418 -1.47 10.53 8.82
C LYS A 418 -1.69 11.94 8.26
N ALA A 419 -1.41 12.98 9.04
CA ALA A 419 -1.55 14.36 8.57
C ALA A 419 -0.31 14.82 7.79
N ILE A 420 0.86 14.33 8.17
CA ILE A 420 2.12 14.54 7.45
C ILE A 420 2.05 13.82 6.09
N ASP A 421 1.61 12.56 6.05
CA ASP A 421 1.43 11.81 4.81
C ASP A 421 0.49 12.54 3.83
N ALA A 422 -0.63 13.09 4.33
CA ALA A 422 -1.56 13.82 3.49
C ALA A 422 -0.95 15.13 2.94
N LEU A 423 -0.11 15.81 3.73
CA LEU A 423 0.63 16.99 3.30
C LEU A 423 1.64 16.65 2.20
N ASP A 424 2.44 15.60 2.44
CA ASP A 424 3.49 15.12 1.54
C ASP A 424 2.92 14.65 0.19
N GLU A 425 1.88 13.82 0.23
CA GLU A 425 1.22 13.32 -0.98
C GLU A 425 0.55 14.45 -1.78
N ALA A 426 -0.02 15.46 -1.11
CA ALA A 426 -0.61 16.62 -1.78
C ALA A 426 0.44 17.47 -2.49
N GLY A 427 1.57 17.74 -1.84
CA GLY A 427 2.69 18.46 -2.45
C GLY A 427 3.26 17.73 -3.65
N SER A 428 3.51 16.44 -3.49
CA SER A 428 4.00 15.57 -4.57
C SER A 428 3.05 15.56 -5.77
N ARG A 429 1.75 15.46 -5.53
CA ARG A 429 0.75 15.41 -6.60
C ARG A 429 0.67 16.73 -7.37
N VAL A 430 0.63 17.85 -6.68
CA VAL A 430 0.59 19.17 -7.32
C VAL A 430 1.87 19.40 -8.13
N HIS A 431 3.01 19.03 -7.57
CA HIS A 431 4.28 19.08 -8.28
C HIS A 431 4.25 18.26 -9.57
N LEU A 432 3.83 16.99 -9.52
CA LEU A 432 3.77 16.11 -10.70
C LEU A 432 2.76 16.56 -11.76
N THR A 433 1.64 17.17 -11.36
CA THR A 433 0.61 17.63 -12.29
C THR A 433 1.12 18.81 -13.13
N ASN A 434 2.05 19.60 -12.61
CA ASN A 434 2.53 20.84 -13.22
C ASN A 434 3.89 20.71 -13.90
N ILE A 435 4.53 19.55 -13.86
CA ILE A 435 5.75 19.25 -14.62
C ILE A 435 5.42 18.88 -16.08
N THR A 436 4.59 19.63 -16.76
CA THR A 436 4.53 19.54 -18.22
C THR A 436 5.68 20.35 -18.79
N ALA A 437 6.65 19.65 -19.41
CA ALA A 437 7.76 20.34 -20.06
C ALA A 437 7.23 21.35 -21.09
N PRO A 438 7.78 22.56 -21.15
CA PRO A 438 7.45 23.53 -22.20
C PRO A 438 7.62 22.90 -23.58
N LYS A 439 6.73 23.23 -24.51
CA LYS A 439 6.78 22.71 -25.89
C LYS A 439 8.13 22.97 -26.56
N GLU A 440 8.80 24.04 -26.16
CA GLU A 440 10.13 24.41 -26.63
C GLU A 440 11.21 23.38 -26.28
N ILE A 441 11.12 22.77 -25.09
CA ILE A 441 12.02 21.68 -24.67
C ILE A 441 11.76 20.43 -25.49
N GLU A 442 10.48 20.05 -25.69
CA GLU A 442 10.13 18.88 -26.52
C GLU A 442 10.55 19.06 -27.98
N GLU A 443 10.44 20.28 -28.51
CA GLU A 443 10.85 20.60 -29.88
C GLU A 443 12.37 20.51 -30.02
N GLN A 444 13.14 20.99 -29.05
CA GLN A 444 14.60 20.89 -29.03
C GLN A 444 15.07 19.42 -28.88
N GLU A 445 14.43 18.63 -28.04
CA GLU A 445 14.73 17.20 -27.91
C GLU A 445 14.49 16.46 -29.24
N LYS A 446 13.44 16.75 -29.97
CA LYS A 446 13.17 16.20 -31.30
C LYS A 446 14.23 16.60 -32.32
N LEU A 447 14.67 17.87 -32.32
CA LEU A 447 15.73 18.36 -33.20
C LEU A 447 17.08 17.67 -32.91
N ILE A 448 17.38 17.43 -31.64
CA ILE A 448 18.60 16.68 -31.24
C ILE A 448 18.52 15.24 -31.76
N ASP A 449 17.37 14.58 -31.62
CA ASP A 449 17.21 13.21 -32.11
C ASP A 449 17.24 13.11 -33.64
N GLU A 450 16.72 14.11 -34.35
CA GLU A 450 16.86 14.22 -35.81
C GLU A 450 18.35 14.41 -36.22
N MET A 451 19.07 15.30 -35.54
CA MET A 451 20.50 15.50 -35.81
C MET A 451 21.33 14.26 -35.50
N LYS A 452 21.01 13.53 -34.43
CA LYS A 452 21.65 12.24 -34.13
C LYS A 452 21.42 11.21 -35.24
N SER A 453 20.19 11.12 -35.73
CA SER A 453 19.84 10.18 -36.80
C SER A 453 20.58 10.52 -38.10
N LEU A 454 20.60 11.80 -38.51
CA LEU A 454 21.31 12.29 -39.68
C LEU A 454 22.82 12.12 -39.55
N LYS A 455 23.41 12.35 -38.40
CA LYS A 455 24.81 12.07 -38.09
C LYS A 455 25.16 10.61 -38.31
N ASN A 456 24.32 9.70 -37.75
CA ASN A 456 24.53 8.26 -37.90
C ASN A 456 24.41 7.80 -39.36
N GLU A 457 23.51 8.40 -40.14
CA GLU A 457 23.35 8.13 -41.56
C GLU A 457 24.54 8.62 -42.36
N ALA A 458 25.03 9.84 -42.08
CA ALA A 458 26.22 10.39 -42.71
C ALA A 458 27.49 9.55 -42.40
N VAL A 459 27.60 9.01 -41.19
CA VAL A 459 28.68 8.07 -40.81
C VAL A 459 28.57 6.76 -41.60
N ARG A 460 27.37 6.22 -41.79
CA ARG A 460 27.14 5.03 -42.62
C ARG A 460 27.54 5.23 -44.08
N LEU A 461 27.30 6.43 -44.59
CA LEU A 461 27.66 6.83 -45.96
C LEU A 461 29.12 7.26 -46.08
N GLN A 462 29.95 7.15 -45.05
CA GLN A 462 31.34 7.55 -44.94
C GLN A 462 31.62 9.02 -45.29
N ASN A 463 30.61 9.87 -45.13
CA ASN A 463 30.75 11.31 -45.33
C ASN A 463 31.06 12.01 -43.99
N PHE A 464 32.33 11.98 -43.61
CA PHE A 464 32.82 12.46 -42.33
C PHE A 464 32.71 13.98 -42.15
N GLU A 465 32.74 14.75 -43.25
CA GLU A 465 32.59 16.21 -43.21
C GLU A 465 31.16 16.62 -42.86
N LEU A 466 30.21 15.91 -43.44
CA LEU A 466 28.78 16.09 -43.13
C LEU A 466 28.42 15.58 -41.71
N ALA A 467 29.02 14.46 -41.30
CA ALA A 467 28.84 13.93 -39.94
C ALA A 467 29.40 14.90 -38.88
N ALA A 468 30.53 15.57 -39.15
CA ALA A 468 31.08 16.60 -38.27
C ALA A 468 30.16 17.83 -38.15
N SER A 469 29.58 18.28 -39.26
CA SER A 469 28.63 19.41 -39.24
C SER A 469 27.35 19.08 -38.43
N TYR A 470 26.84 17.85 -38.54
CA TYR A 470 25.67 17.43 -37.74
C TYR A 470 26.02 17.26 -36.25
N ARG A 471 27.24 16.78 -35.92
CA ARG A 471 27.70 16.73 -34.53
C ARG A 471 27.82 18.13 -33.91
N ASP A 472 28.33 19.10 -34.68
CA ASP A 472 28.45 20.47 -34.17
C ASP A 472 27.11 21.12 -33.94
N LYS A 473 26.10 20.85 -34.80
CA LYS A 473 24.68 21.26 -34.58
C LYS A 473 24.05 20.51 -33.40
N GLU A 474 24.28 19.21 -33.26
CA GLU A 474 23.81 18.43 -32.10
C GLU A 474 24.33 19.05 -30.81
N LYS A 475 25.61 19.43 -30.77
CA LYS A 475 26.19 20.08 -29.59
C LYS A 475 25.61 21.47 -29.31
N GLU A 476 25.32 22.24 -30.37
CA GLU A 476 24.67 23.55 -30.24
C GLU A 476 23.25 23.42 -29.67
N TYR A 477 22.44 22.49 -30.21
CA TYR A 477 21.10 22.22 -29.70
C TYR A 477 21.10 21.64 -28.28
N THR A 478 22.09 20.81 -27.92
CA THR A 478 22.25 20.31 -26.55
C THR A 478 22.55 21.45 -25.58
N ASN A 479 23.44 22.39 -25.94
CA ASN A 479 23.70 23.57 -25.11
C ASN A 479 22.46 24.47 -24.96
N GLN A 480 21.68 24.63 -26.03
CA GLN A 480 20.41 25.38 -25.99
C GLN A 480 19.39 24.67 -25.10
N LEU A 481 19.29 23.35 -25.18
CA LEU A 481 18.45 22.54 -24.31
C LEU A 481 18.83 22.68 -22.84
N ASP A 482 20.12 22.65 -22.52
CA ASP A 482 20.62 22.81 -21.16
C ASP A 482 20.28 24.21 -20.60
N THR A 483 20.43 25.27 -21.42
CA THR A 483 20.02 26.62 -21.00
C THR A 483 18.52 26.75 -20.79
N LEU A 484 17.69 26.19 -21.68
CA LEU A 484 16.22 26.17 -21.52
C LEU A 484 15.81 25.37 -20.29
N LYS A 485 16.46 24.25 -19.99
CA LYS A 485 16.20 23.48 -18.77
C LYS A 485 16.57 24.26 -17.51
N GLU A 486 17.70 24.97 -17.51
CA GLU A 486 18.08 25.83 -16.37
C GLU A 486 17.11 27.01 -16.16
N GLU A 487 16.65 27.64 -17.25
CA GLU A 487 15.67 28.72 -17.18
C GLU A 487 14.31 28.20 -16.70
N TRP A 488 13.89 27.02 -17.16
CA TRP A 488 12.69 26.36 -16.71
C TRP A 488 12.74 25.98 -15.23
N GLU A 489 13.86 25.39 -14.77
CA GLU A 489 14.06 25.08 -13.35
C GLU A 489 14.06 26.34 -12.47
N LYS A 490 14.61 27.46 -12.96
CA LYS A 490 14.52 28.74 -12.26
C LYS A 490 13.10 29.26 -12.21
N SER A 491 12.37 29.20 -13.33
CA SER A 491 10.97 29.64 -13.39
C SER A 491 10.06 28.79 -12.48
N LEU A 492 10.31 27.48 -12.37
CA LEU A 492 9.60 26.60 -11.44
C LEU A 492 9.86 26.96 -9.97
N LYS A 493 11.08 27.39 -9.63
CA LYS A 493 11.42 27.83 -8.27
C LYS A 493 10.83 29.18 -7.90
N GLU A 494 10.67 30.07 -8.88
CA GLU A 494 10.10 31.40 -8.69
C GLU A 494 8.56 31.36 -8.66
N ASN A 495 7.93 30.48 -9.43
CA ASN A 495 6.47 30.34 -9.54
C ASN A 495 6.04 29.02 -8.87
N ARG A 496 6.10 28.97 -7.53
CA ARG A 496 5.60 27.83 -6.76
C ARG A 496 4.08 27.81 -6.80
N GLU A 497 3.52 26.67 -7.13
CA GLU A 497 2.06 26.48 -7.06
C GLU A 497 1.57 26.35 -5.63
N THR A 498 0.33 26.80 -5.41
CA THR A 498 -0.30 26.78 -4.09
C THR A 498 -1.14 25.51 -3.92
N VAL A 499 -0.95 24.85 -2.81
CA VAL A 499 -1.78 23.71 -2.36
C VAL A 499 -2.81 24.24 -1.38
N ASP A 500 -4.10 24.12 -1.73
CA ASP A 500 -5.22 24.52 -0.90
C ASP A 500 -6.01 23.33 -0.36
N ASP A 501 -7.09 23.62 0.34
CA ASP A 501 -7.94 22.61 0.97
C ASP A 501 -8.61 21.66 -0.03
N GLU A 502 -8.82 22.10 -1.31
CA GLU A 502 -9.38 21.22 -2.35
C GLU A 502 -8.43 20.09 -2.75
N GLN A 503 -7.13 20.39 -2.95
CA GLN A 503 -6.14 19.36 -3.26
C GLN A 503 -5.94 18.40 -2.08
N ILE A 504 -5.93 18.91 -0.85
CA ILE A 504 -5.88 18.06 0.36
C ILE A 504 -7.11 17.15 0.42
N ALA A 505 -8.30 17.67 0.15
CA ALA A 505 -9.53 16.87 0.14
C ALA A 505 -9.48 15.76 -0.92
N GLU A 506 -8.85 16.04 -2.07
CA GLU A 506 -8.64 15.06 -3.14
C GLU A 506 -7.70 13.93 -2.72
N VAL A 507 -6.59 14.28 -2.08
CA VAL A 507 -5.62 13.31 -1.55
C VAL A 507 -6.25 12.45 -0.44
N VAL A 508 -6.90 13.08 0.52
CA VAL A 508 -7.59 12.33 1.59
C VAL A 508 -8.69 11.43 1.02
N SER A 509 -9.34 11.85 -0.07
CA SER A 509 -10.30 11.01 -0.79
C SER A 509 -9.65 9.75 -1.38
N MET A 510 -8.46 9.88 -1.96
CA MET A 510 -7.73 8.71 -2.48
C MET A 510 -7.23 7.80 -1.36
N MET A 511 -6.67 8.37 -0.30
CA MET A 511 -6.16 7.60 0.85
C MET A 511 -7.26 6.83 1.58
N SER A 512 -8.44 7.43 1.75
CA SER A 512 -9.57 6.85 2.50
C SER A 512 -10.56 6.07 1.63
N GLY A 513 -10.50 6.24 0.30
CA GLY A 513 -11.50 5.71 -0.63
C GLY A 513 -12.86 6.43 -0.58
N VAL A 514 -12.94 7.58 0.09
CA VAL A 514 -14.17 8.37 0.27
C VAL A 514 -14.11 9.63 -0.60
N PRO A 515 -15.08 9.93 -1.44
CA PRO A 515 -15.08 11.12 -2.29
C PRO A 515 -15.30 12.40 -1.46
N VAL A 516 -14.25 12.86 -0.77
CA VAL A 516 -14.30 14.01 0.17
C VAL A 516 -14.66 15.32 -0.54
N GLN A 517 -14.18 15.56 -1.76
CA GLN A 517 -14.46 16.77 -2.55
C GLN A 517 -15.94 16.99 -2.85
N ARG A 518 -16.69 15.89 -3.03
CA ARG A 518 -18.13 15.97 -3.31
C ARG A 518 -18.96 16.24 -2.05
N MET A 519 -18.32 16.18 -0.86
CA MET A 519 -19.05 16.22 0.40
C MET A 519 -19.21 17.65 1.00
N ALA A 520 -18.34 18.61 0.69
CA ALA A 520 -18.37 19.91 1.35
C ALA A 520 -19.41 20.89 0.78
N GLN A 521 -19.61 20.99 -0.52
CA GLN A 521 -20.56 21.93 -1.14
C GLN A 521 -21.76 21.24 -1.81
N ALA A 522 -21.55 20.07 -2.41
CA ALA A 522 -22.62 19.31 -3.06
C ALA A 522 -23.43 18.43 -2.10
N GLU A 523 -22.97 18.20 -0.85
CA GLU A 523 -23.70 17.38 0.12
C GLU A 523 -25.06 17.99 0.48
N GLY A 524 -25.13 19.27 0.68
CA GLY A 524 -26.39 19.93 1.00
C GLY A 524 -27.44 19.74 -0.10
N MET A 525 -27.07 19.95 -1.35
CA MET A 525 -27.98 19.76 -2.50
C MET A 525 -28.30 18.28 -2.75
N LYS A 526 -27.31 17.39 -2.63
CA LYS A 526 -27.55 15.93 -2.74
C LYS A 526 -28.42 15.38 -1.63
N LEU A 527 -28.24 15.85 -0.39
CA LEU A 527 -29.09 15.47 0.72
C LEU A 527 -30.52 15.98 0.55
N LEU A 528 -30.73 17.14 -0.07
CA LEU A 528 -32.07 17.64 -0.39
C LEU A 528 -32.71 16.84 -1.52
N GLY A 529 -31.97 16.48 -2.58
CA GLY A 529 -32.45 15.66 -3.71
C GLY A 529 -32.57 14.16 -3.42
N MET A 530 -31.97 13.67 -2.31
CA MET A 530 -31.89 12.24 -1.94
C MET A 530 -33.25 11.55 -1.93
N LYS A 531 -34.29 12.24 -1.48
CA LYS A 531 -35.64 11.69 -1.42
C LYS A 531 -36.15 11.36 -2.82
N ASP A 532 -36.06 12.27 -3.74
CA ASP A 532 -36.58 12.13 -5.11
C ASP A 532 -35.78 11.09 -5.90
N ASP A 533 -34.47 11.06 -5.70
CA ASP A 533 -33.58 10.03 -6.30
C ASP A 533 -33.95 8.62 -5.81
N LEU A 534 -34.18 8.43 -4.51
CA LEU A 534 -34.59 7.14 -3.97
C LEU A 534 -36.00 6.76 -4.41
N LEU A 535 -36.94 7.71 -4.47
CA LEU A 535 -38.32 7.46 -4.94
C LEU A 535 -38.35 7.04 -6.42
N SER A 536 -37.42 7.53 -7.21
CA SER A 536 -37.30 7.14 -8.63
C SER A 536 -36.85 5.69 -8.82
N LYS A 537 -36.08 5.13 -7.86
CA LYS A 537 -35.46 3.79 -7.93
C LYS A 537 -36.20 2.75 -7.09
N VAL A 538 -36.79 3.15 -5.96
CA VAL A 538 -37.48 2.24 -5.05
C VAL A 538 -38.99 2.62 -5.00
N ILE A 539 -39.76 1.82 -5.68
CA ILE A 539 -41.20 2.08 -5.92
C ILE A 539 -42.07 1.55 -4.77
N GLY A 540 -43.10 2.31 -4.43
CA GLY A 540 -44.16 1.88 -3.48
C GLY A 540 -43.76 1.94 -2.00
N GLN A 541 -42.67 2.62 -1.65
CA GLN A 541 -42.16 2.74 -0.27
C GLN A 541 -41.96 4.20 0.16
N ASP A 542 -42.83 5.10 -0.26
CA ASP A 542 -42.65 6.56 -0.11
C ASP A 542 -42.49 6.98 1.36
N LYS A 543 -43.23 6.38 2.27
CA LYS A 543 -43.16 6.67 3.71
C LYS A 543 -41.88 6.18 4.33
N ALA A 544 -41.43 4.98 3.94
CA ALA A 544 -40.19 4.38 4.43
C ALA A 544 -38.97 5.24 4.00
N ILE A 545 -38.97 5.66 2.74
CA ILE A 545 -37.92 6.53 2.18
C ILE A 545 -37.91 7.89 2.88
N ALA A 546 -39.08 8.53 3.05
CA ALA A 546 -39.17 9.83 3.70
C ALA A 546 -38.62 9.80 5.14
N THR A 547 -38.96 8.75 5.91
CA THR A 547 -38.49 8.57 7.30
C THR A 547 -36.97 8.35 7.31
N LEU A 548 -36.47 7.49 6.44
CA LEU A 548 -35.03 7.19 6.33
C LEU A 548 -34.22 8.45 5.98
N VAL A 549 -34.61 9.16 4.93
CA VAL A 549 -33.92 10.38 4.46
C VAL A 549 -33.90 11.45 5.54
N LYS A 550 -35.05 11.68 6.24
CA LYS A 550 -35.13 12.65 7.34
C LYS A 550 -34.17 12.30 8.48
N ALA A 551 -34.03 11.04 8.84
CA ALA A 551 -33.12 10.60 9.90
C ALA A 551 -31.66 10.78 9.49
N ILE A 552 -31.32 10.46 8.24
CA ILE A 552 -29.96 10.66 7.69
C ILE A 552 -29.61 12.16 7.62
N GLN A 553 -30.52 13.00 7.13
CA GLN A 553 -30.37 14.45 7.09
C GLN A 553 -30.08 15.03 8.47
N ARG A 554 -30.89 14.62 9.51
CA ARG A 554 -30.69 15.02 10.91
C ARG A 554 -29.29 14.68 11.42
N SER A 555 -28.78 13.50 11.11
CA SER A 555 -27.45 13.05 11.51
C SER A 555 -26.33 13.84 10.81
N ARG A 556 -26.48 14.11 9.50
CA ARG A 556 -25.46 14.81 8.71
C ARG A 556 -25.35 16.30 9.02
N VAL A 557 -26.40 16.94 9.45
CA VAL A 557 -26.38 18.35 9.93
C VAL A 557 -25.65 18.50 11.27
N GLY A 558 -25.23 17.39 11.91
CA GLY A 558 -24.45 17.42 13.16
C GLY A 558 -25.30 17.51 14.43
N LEU A 559 -26.60 17.25 14.34
CA LEU A 559 -27.54 17.25 15.51
C LEU A 559 -27.49 15.92 16.29
N LYS A 560 -26.73 14.92 15.81
CA LYS A 560 -26.56 13.63 16.46
C LYS A 560 -25.20 13.58 17.18
N ASP A 561 -25.08 12.75 18.21
CA ASP A 561 -23.83 12.47 18.92
C ASP A 561 -22.76 11.97 17.93
N PRO A 562 -21.60 12.64 17.84
CA PRO A 562 -20.53 12.28 16.91
C PRO A 562 -19.89 10.91 17.18
N ASN A 563 -20.09 10.35 18.37
CA ASN A 563 -19.57 9.05 18.75
C ASN A 563 -20.44 7.87 18.30
N LYS A 564 -21.63 8.11 17.77
CA LYS A 564 -22.55 7.07 17.29
C LYS A 564 -22.47 6.89 15.77
N PRO A 565 -22.89 5.73 15.22
CA PRO A 565 -23.03 5.55 13.77
C PRO A 565 -23.92 6.62 13.14
N ILE A 566 -23.71 6.91 11.83
CA ILE A 566 -24.53 7.88 11.08
C ILE A 566 -26.02 7.60 11.25
N GLY A 567 -26.41 6.31 11.19
CA GLY A 567 -27.76 5.88 11.42
C GLY A 567 -27.85 4.40 11.76
N THR A 568 -28.78 4.05 12.65
CA THR A 568 -29.08 2.67 13.00
C THR A 568 -30.55 2.42 12.76
N PHE A 569 -30.89 1.64 11.75
CA PHE A 569 -32.25 1.46 11.27
C PHE A 569 -32.70 0.02 11.34
N MET A 570 -33.97 -0.20 11.67
CA MET A 570 -34.60 -1.50 11.54
C MET A 570 -35.66 -1.46 10.43
N PHE A 571 -35.49 -2.27 9.39
CA PHE A 571 -36.43 -2.41 8.26
C PHE A 571 -37.32 -3.59 8.50
N LEU A 572 -38.61 -3.32 8.75
CA LEU A 572 -39.64 -4.31 9.01
C LEU A 572 -40.61 -4.44 7.84
N GLY A 573 -40.98 -5.66 7.50
CA GLY A 573 -41.94 -5.90 6.44
C GLY A 573 -41.82 -7.26 5.77
N PRO A 574 -42.75 -7.61 4.89
CA PRO A 574 -42.76 -8.88 4.16
C PRO A 574 -41.50 -9.11 3.36
N THR A 575 -41.28 -10.34 2.96
CA THR A 575 -40.20 -10.67 2.03
C THR A 575 -40.49 -10.09 0.63
N GLY A 576 -39.49 -9.61 -0.09
CA GLY A 576 -39.65 -9.15 -1.48
C GLY A 576 -40.26 -7.76 -1.69
N VAL A 577 -40.38 -6.93 -0.63
CA VAL A 577 -40.89 -5.55 -0.72
C VAL A 577 -39.82 -4.48 -0.97
N GLY A 578 -38.58 -4.87 -1.14
CA GLY A 578 -37.49 -3.95 -1.49
C GLY A 578 -36.54 -3.52 -0.37
N LYS A 579 -36.59 -4.14 0.85
CA LYS A 579 -35.71 -3.78 1.99
C LYS A 579 -34.21 -3.76 1.62
N THR A 580 -33.69 -4.86 1.09
CA THR A 580 -32.28 -4.99 0.69
C THR A 580 -31.96 -4.10 -0.52
N HIS A 581 -32.95 -3.87 -1.42
CA HIS A 581 -32.77 -3.00 -2.58
C HIS A 581 -32.63 -1.53 -2.15
N LEU A 582 -33.43 -1.05 -1.20
CA LEU A 582 -33.29 0.30 -0.65
C LEU A 582 -31.91 0.50 0.00
N ALA A 583 -31.42 -0.48 0.76
CA ALA A 583 -30.08 -0.41 1.33
C ALA A 583 -28.98 -0.32 0.25
N LYS A 584 -29.13 -1.06 -0.86
CA LYS A 584 -28.17 -1.03 -1.98
C LYS A 584 -28.18 0.32 -2.73
N GLU A 585 -29.37 0.85 -3.01
CA GLU A 585 -29.47 2.16 -3.67
C GLU A 585 -29.05 3.30 -2.76
N LEU A 586 -29.29 3.19 -1.44
CA LEU A 586 -28.74 4.11 -0.46
C LEU A 586 -27.19 4.09 -0.43
N ALA A 587 -26.58 2.91 -0.52
CA ALA A 587 -25.12 2.78 -0.58
C ALA A 587 -24.54 3.49 -1.82
N LYS A 588 -25.15 3.30 -2.98
CA LYS A 588 -24.74 4.01 -4.20
C LYS A 588 -24.88 5.51 -4.10
N LEU A 589 -25.95 5.98 -3.46
CA LEU A 589 -26.22 7.40 -3.34
C LEU A 589 -25.30 8.08 -2.33
N MET A 590 -25.12 7.44 -1.15
CA MET A 590 -24.32 8.00 -0.06
C MET A 590 -22.82 7.86 -0.26
N PHE A 591 -22.38 6.73 -0.78
CA PHE A 591 -20.95 6.37 -0.85
C PHE A 591 -20.43 6.18 -2.29
N GLY A 592 -21.28 6.43 -3.30
CA GLY A 592 -20.88 6.40 -4.70
C GLY A 592 -20.76 5.02 -5.34
N SER A 593 -20.73 3.92 -4.56
CA SER A 593 -20.59 2.56 -5.04
C SER A 593 -21.55 1.60 -4.37
N ALA A 594 -22.01 0.58 -5.13
CA ALA A 594 -22.75 -0.54 -4.57
C ALA A 594 -21.90 -1.43 -3.67
N ASP A 595 -20.59 -1.42 -3.85
CA ASP A 595 -19.61 -2.21 -3.08
C ASP A 595 -19.39 -1.65 -1.67
N ALA A 596 -19.91 -0.45 -1.38
CA ALA A 596 -19.98 0.10 -0.03
C ALA A 596 -21.06 -0.56 0.85
N LEU A 597 -21.76 -1.58 0.33
CA LEU A 597 -22.73 -2.39 1.09
C LEU A 597 -22.03 -3.65 1.63
N ILE A 598 -21.86 -3.72 2.95
CA ILE A 598 -21.42 -4.91 3.68
C ILE A 598 -22.65 -5.69 4.10
N ARG A 599 -22.97 -6.78 3.40
CA ARG A 599 -24.10 -7.65 3.74
C ARG A 599 -23.63 -8.84 4.56
N ILE A 600 -24.35 -9.11 5.66
CA ILE A 600 -24.16 -10.28 6.52
C ILE A 600 -25.54 -10.90 6.76
N ASP A 601 -25.67 -12.19 6.46
CA ASP A 601 -26.88 -12.96 6.69
C ASP A 601 -26.86 -13.54 8.11
N MET A 602 -27.78 -13.12 8.94
CA MET A 602 -27.83 -13.55 10.35
C MET A 602 -28.29 -15.00 10.52
N SER A 603 -28.78 -15.64 9.46
CA SER A 603 -29.06 -17.08 9.49
C SER A 603 -27.81 -17.94 9.64
N GLU A 604 -26.63 -17.41 9.33
CA GLU A 604 -25.34 -18.07 9.55
C GLU A 604 -24.85 -17.96 11.01
N TYR A 605 -25.48 -17.09 11.81
CA TYR A 605 -25.07 -16.74 13.18
C TYR A 605 -26.12 -17.11 14.23
N MET A 606 -26.78 -18.27 14.03
CA MET A 606 -27.81 -18.79 14.93
C MET A 606 -27.23 -19.44 16.18
N GLU A 607 -26.00 -19.95 16.11
CA GLU A 607 -25.35 -20.66 17.19
C GLU A 607 -24.27 -19.82 17.87
N LYS A 608 -24.08 -20.02 19.18
CA LYS A 608 -23.17 -19.23 20.01
C LYS A 608 -21.74 -19.21 19.48
N PHE A 609 -21.23 -20.34 18.99
CA PHE A 609 -19.86 -20.41 18.48
C PHE A 609 -19.66 -19.64 17.15
N THR A 610 -20.73 -19.46 16.36
CA THR A 610 -20.64 -18.71 15.11
C THR A 610 -20.56 -17.21 15.35
N VAL A 611 -21.01 -16.72 16.51
CA VAL A 611 -20.96 -15.29 16.88
C VAL A 611 -19.50 -14.80 16.97
N SER A 612 -18.59 -15.63 17.44
CA SER A 612 -17.15 -15.29 17.47
C SER A 612 -16.57 -15.00 16.08
N ARG A 613 -17.15 -15.53 15.00
CA ARG A 613 -16.72 -15.23 13.63
C ARG A 613 -17.03 -13.79 13.22
N LEU A 614 -17.95 -13.07 13.88
CA LEU A 614 -18.22 -11.67 13.60
C LEU A 614 -17.09 -10.75 14.10
N VAL A 615 -16.55 -11.05 15.28
CA VAL A 615 -15.59 -10.20 16.00
C VAL A 615 -14.18 -10.80 15.94
N GLY A 616 -14.07 -12.09 15.68
CA GLY A 616 -12.87 -12.90 15.71
C GLY A 616 -12.87 -13.92 16.84
N ALA A 617 -12.21 -15.07 16.63
CA ALA A 617 -12.09 -16.10 17.64
C ALA A 617 -11.05 -15.69 18.71
N PRO A 618 -11.24 -16.10 19.98
CA PRO A 618 -10.24 -15.86 21.02
C PRO A 618 -8.90 -16.61 20.72
N PRO A 619 -7.78 -16.15 21.28
CA PRO A 619 -6.48 -16.82 21.11
C PRO A 619 -6.56 -18.31 21.46
N GLY A 620 -6.01 -19.15 20.58
CA GLY A 620 -5.97 -20.60 20.75
C GLY A 620 -7.17 -21.36 20.15
N TYR A 621 -8.15 -20.69 19.58
CA TYR A 621 -9.26 -21.32 18.85
C TYR A 621 -9.03 -21.30 17.35
N VAL A 622 -9.59 -22.28 16.64
CA VAL A 622 -9.57 -22.35 15.17
C VAL A 622 -10.24 -21.12 14.57
N GLY A 623 -9.56 -20.47 13.60
CA GLY A 623 -10.03 -19.23 12.96
C GLY A 623 -9.57 -17.94 13.66
N TYR A 624 -8.66 -17.99 14.64
CA TYR A 624 -8.07 -16.80 15.27
C TYR A 624 -7.33 -15.93 14.26
N GLU A 625 -6.57 -16.52 13.34
CA GLU A 625 -5.78 -15.79 12.32
C GLU A 625 -6.63 -15.14 11.23
N GLU A 626 -7.87 -15.59 11.01
CA GLU A 626 -8.75 -15.07 9.97
C GLU A 626 -9.39 -13.73 10.34
N GLY A 627 -9.35 -13.33 11.63
CA GLY A 627 -10.02 -12.13 12.14
C GLY A 627 -11.55 -12.21 12.10
N GLY A 628 -12.23 -11.16 12.54
CA GLY A 628 -13.69 -11.11 12.55
C GLY A 628 -14.29 -10.67 11.21
N GLN A 629 -15.27 -11.38 10.70
CA GLN A 629 -15.88 -11.08 9.39
C GLN A 629 -16.52 -9.68 9.31
N LEU A 630 -17.16 -9.24 10.40
CA LEU A 630 -17.76 -7.90 10.48
C LEU A 630 -16.66 -6.85 10.69
N THR A 631 -15.80 -7.06 11.67
CA THR A 631 -14.75 -6.11 12.05
C THR A 631 -13.75 -5.87 10.92
N GLU A 632 -13.28 -6.91 10.23
CA GLU A 632 -12.36 -6.78 9.10
C GLU A 632 -12.99 -6.10 7.87
N LYS A 633 -14.26 -6.42 7.56
CA LYS A 633 -14.95 -5.76 6.43
C LYS A 633 -15.15 -4.27 6.70
N VAL A 634 -15.54 -3.89 7.93
CA VAL A 634 -15.74 -2.48 8.30
C VAL A 634 -14.40 -1.76 8.41
N ARG A 635 -13.36 -2.38 8.93
CA ARG A 635 -12.01 -1.82 8.96
C ARG A 635 -11.48 -1.47 7.57
N ARG A 636 -11.74 -2.35 6.59
CA ARG A 636 -11.36 -2.11 5.18
C ARG A 636 -12.24 -1.08 4.48
N LYS A 637 -13.50 -0.95 4.91
CA LYS A 637 -14.47 -0.03 4.33
C LYS A 637 -15.21 0.73 5.45
N PRO A 638 -14.54 1.70 6.10
CA PRO A 638 -15.11 2.44 7.24
C PRO A 638 -16.31 3.31 6.84
N TYR A 639 -16.47 3.62 5.54
CA TYR A 639 -17.62 4.31 4.97
C TYR A 639 -18.48 3.33 4.21
N SER A 640 -19.41 2.69 4.92
CA SER A 640 -20.22 1.63 4.34
C SER A 640 -21.59 1.54 5.01
N ILE A 641 -22.49 0.85 4.33
CA ILE A 641 -23.74 0.38 4.94
C ILE A 641 -23.52 -1.05 5.41
N VAL A 642 -23.69 -1.27 6.70
CA VAL A 642 -23.68 -2.61 7.28
C VAL A 642 -25.11 -3.11 7.30
N LEU A 643 -25.44 -4.06 6.42
CA LEU A 643 -26.74 -4.68 6.32
C LEU A 643 -26.74 -6.05 7.02
N LEU A 644 -27.45 -6.15 8.14
CA LEU A 644 -27.66 -7.39 8.86
C LEU A 644 -29.02 -7.95 8.46
N ASP A 645 -29.01 -8.95 7.59
CA ASP A 645 -30.24 -9.51 7.01
C ASP A 645 -30.82 -10.59 7.93
N GLU A 646 -32.15 -10.61 8.10
CA GLU A 646 -32.90 -11.56 8.94
C GLU A 646 -32.44 -11.60 10.42
N ILE A 647 -32.35 -10.40 11.04
CA ILE A 647 -31.78 -10.21 12.39
C ILE A 647 -32.48 -11.06 13.46
N GLU A 648 -33.77 -11.43 13.27
CA GLU A 648 -34.51 -12.28 14.17
C GLU A 648 -33.99 -13.71 14.28
N LYS A 649 -33.12 -14.14 13.38
CA LYS A 649 -32.49 -15.46 13.41
C LYS A 649 -31.17 -15.48 14.19
N ALA A 650 -30.61 -14.31 14.49
CA ALA A 650 -29.35 -14.18 15.18
C ALA A 650 -29.42 -14.71 16.63
N HIS A 651 -28.30 -15.27 17.09
CA HIS A 651 -28.11 -15.63 18.49
C HIS A 651 -28.18 -14.37 19.39
N PRO A 652 -28.71 -14.46 20.62
CA PRO A 652 -28.83 -13.31 21.55
C PRO A 652 -27.51 -12.54 21.77
N ASP A 653 -26.37 -13.19 21.76
CA ASP A 653 -25.07 -12.54 21.95
C ASP A 653 -24.73 -11.54 20.82
N VAL A 654 -25.30 -11.67 19.63
CA VAL A 654 -25.16 -10.71 18.53
C VAL A 654 -25.74 -9.36 18.92
N PHE A 655 -26.87 -9.36 19.63
CA PHE A 655 -27.50 -8.10 20.09
C PHE A 655 -26.61 -7.37 21.09
N ASN A 656 -25.89 -8.08 21.97
CA ASN A 656 -24.95 -7.48 22.92
C ASN A 656 -23.78 -6.78 22.18
N ILE A 657 -23.28 -7.39 21.10
CA ILE A 657 -22.25 -6.78 20.24
C ILE A 657 -22.79 -5.52 19.56
N LEU A 658 -24.02 -5.59 19.03
CA LEU A 658 -24.63 -4.45 18.35
C LEU A 658 -24.96 -3.31 19.32
N LEU A 659 -25.28 -3.58 20.59
CA LEU A 659 -25.45 -2.54 21.61
C LEU A 659 -24.20 -1.70 21.76
N GLN A 660 -23.02 -2.32 21.79
CA GLN A 660 -21.74 -1.61 21.85
C GLN A 660 -21.55 -0.71 20.63
N VAL A 661 -21.82 -1.23 19.42
CA VAL A 661 -21.74 -0.46 18.18
C VAL A 661 -22.69 0.74 18.19
N MET A 662 -23.94 0.56 18.66
CA MET A 662 -24.96 1.62 18.68
C MET A 662 -24.70 2.73 19.71
N ASP A 663 -24.07 2.40 20.84
CA ASP A 663 -23.77 3.35 21.91
C ASP A 663 -22.46 4.09 21.72
N GLU A 664 -21.40 3.35 21.44
CA GLU A 664 -20.03 3.88 21.41
C GLU A 664 -19.51 4.08 19.98
N GLY A 665 -20.23 3.62 18.95
CA GLY A 665 -19.78 3.67 17.55
C GLY A 665 -18.48 2.91 17.27
N ARG A 666 -18.13 1.96 18.14
CA ARG A 666 -16.89 1.17 18.01
C ARG A 666 -17.11 -0.26 18.46
N LEU A 667 -16.26 -1.15 17.97
CA LEU A 667 -16.27 -2.56 18.34
C LEU A 667 -14.84 -3.05 18.50
N THR A 668 -14.53 -3.71 19.62
CA THR A 668 -13.18 -4.28 19.83
C THR A 668 -13.12 -5.68 19.24
N ASP A 669 -12.14 -5.95 18.38
CA ASP A 669 -11.92 -7.26 17.79
C ASP A 669 -11.20 -8.22 18.75
N SER A 670 -11.02 -9.48 18.33
CA SER A 670 -10.33 -10.51 19.11
C SER A 670 -8.83 -10.23 19.33
N TYR A 671 -8.24 -9.33 18.55
CA TYR A 671 -6.87 -8.86 18.71
C TYR A 671 -6.75 -7.66 19.67
N GLY A 672 -7.86 -7.19 20.24
CA GLY A 672 -7.88 -6.00 21.08
C GLY A 672 -7.90 -4.68 20.30
N ARG A 673 -7.99 -4.71 18.97
CA ARG A 673 -8.05 -3.51 18.13
C ARG A 673 -9.45 -2.94 18.10
N THR A 674 -9.57 -1.62 18.16
CA THR A 674 -10.83 -0.91 18.10
C THR A 674 -11.21 -0.62 16.66
N VAL A 675 -12.34 -1.14 16.18
CA VAL A 675 -12.89 -0.87 14.84
C VAL A 675 -13.96 0.20 14.94
N ASP A 676 -13.85 1.26 14.14
CA ASP A 676 -14.71 2.42 14.16
C ASP A 676 -15.92 2.22 13.24
N PHE A 677 -17.14 2.42 13.80
CA PHE A 677 -18.42 2.37 13.10
C PHE A 677 -19.10 3.74 13.00
N LYS A 678 -18.48 4.83 13.46
CA LYS A 678 -19.07 6.18 13.49
C LYS A 678 -19.48 6.66 12.10
N ASN A 679 -18.74 6.25 11.08
CA ASN A 679 -19.01 6.62 9.69
C ASN A 679 -19.84 5.58 8.93
N THR A 680 -20.38 4.57 9.60
CA THR A 680 -21.25 3.56 8.99
C THR A 680 -22.74 3.87 9.20
N ILE A 681 -23.57 3.30 8.31
CA ILE A 681 -25.02 3.20 8.50
C ILE A 681 -25.34 1.74 8.77
N VAL A 682 -25.90 1.43 9.93
CA VAL A 682 -26.28 0.07 10.29
C VAL A 682 -27.75 -0.14 9.97
N ILE A 683 -28.05 -1.10 9.11
CA ILE A 683 -29.40 -1.48 8.71
C ILE A 683 -29.65 -2.93 9.09
N MET A 684 -30.68 -3.18 9.84
CA MET A 684 -31.13 -4.52 10.20
C MET A 684 -32.44 -4.81 9.50
N THR A 685 -32.59 -5.94 8.82
CA THR A 685 -33.86 -6.33 8.22
C THR A 685 -34.52 -7.42 9.02
N SER A 686 -35.84 -7.36 9.10
CA SER A 686 -36.65 -8.40 9.75
C SER A 686 -37.99 -8.60 9.06
N ASN A 687 -38.50 -9.81 9.16
CA ASN A 687 -39.82 -10.17 8.67
C ASN A 687 -40.80 -10.52 9.84
N ILE A 688 -40.41 -10.15 11.06
CA ILE A 688 -41.25 -10.33 12.25
C ILE A 688 -42.61 -9.61 12.09
N GLY A 689 -43.67 -10.20 12.58
CA GLY A 689 -45.02 -9.66 12.52
C GLY A 689 -45.81 -10.01 11.26
N THR A 690 -45.13 -10.36 10.15
CA THR A 690 -45.85 -10.75 8.92
C THR A 690 -46.54 -12.10 9.02
N ARG A 691 -46.05 -13.05 9.82
CA ARG A 691 -46.75 -14.31 10.15
C ARG A 691 -47.98 -14.07 11.00
N GLN A 692 -47.89 -13.19 11.97
CA GLN A 692 -49.00 -12.85 12.85
C GLN A 692 -50.13 -12.12 12.13
N LEU A 693 -49.80 -11.24 11.17
CA LEU A 693 -50.78 -10.62 10.29
C LEU A 693 -51.56 -11.65 9.45
N LYS A 694 -50.90 -12.72 9.04
CA LYS A 694 -51.54 -13.82 8.28
C LYS A 694 -52.43 -14.71 9.16
N GLU A 695 -52.02 -14.99 10.37
CA GLU A 695 -52.81 -15.82 11.32
C GLU A 695 -54.06 -15.10 11.81
N PHE A 696 -54.00 -13.79 12.04
CA PHE A 696 -55.14 -12.98 12.38
C PHE A 696 -56.12 -12.73 11.24
N GLY A 697 -55.62 -12.73 9.96
CA GLY A 697 -56.47 -12.66 8.76
C GLY A 697 -57.26 -13.95 8.45
N LYS A 698 -56.93 -15.07 9.12
CA LYS A 698 -57.64 -16.37 9.03
C LYS A 698 -58.48 -16.68 10.27
N GLY A 699 -58.84 -15.72 11.09
CA GLY A 699 -59.64 -15.91 12.31
C GLY A 699 -60.98 -16.59 12.01
N ILE A 700 -61.13 -17.83 12.50
CA ILE A 700 -62.37 -18.58 12.55
C ILE A 700 -63.24 -17.96 13.65
N GLY A 701 -64.27 -17.18 13.28
CA GLY A 701 -65.25 -16.69 14.25
C GLY A 701 -66.00 -15.46 13.75
N PHE A 702 -67.28 -15.60 13.67
CA PHE A 702 -68.32 -14.56 13.46
C PHE A 702 -67.90 -13.19 13.99
N ALA A 703 -67.44 -12.31 13.13
CA ALA A 703 -67.76 -10.88 13.13
C ALA A 703 -66.76 -10.13 12.29
N ALA A 704 -67.33 -9.40 11.35
CA ALA A 704 -66.73 -8.30 10.62
C ALA A 704 -65.64 -8.69 9.64
N GLN A 705 -65.94 -8.51 8.40
CA GLN A 705 -65.03 -8.04 7.36
C GLN A 705 -64.10 -6.93 7.98
N VAL A 706 -63.08 -7.37 8.71
CA VAL A 706 -62.02 -6.48 9.09
C VAL A 706 -61.31 -6.13 7.79
N ARG A 707 -61.52 -4.91 7.36
CA ARG A 707 -60.87 -4.28 6.25
C ARG A 707 -59.37 -4.53 6.37
N THR A 708 -58.87 -5.40 5.53
CA THR A 708 -57.42 -5.68 5.34
C THR A 708 -56.65 -4.43 4.90
N ASP A 709 -57.31 -3.30 4.73
CA ASP A 709 -56.78 -2.02 4.29
C ASP A 709 -56.29 -1.10 5.43
N ASP A 710 -56.39 -1.52 6.69
CA ASP A 710 -55.97 -0.65 7.78
C ASP A 710 -54.46 -0.76 8.05
N LYS A 711 -53.72 0.04 7.30
CA LYS A 711 -52.24 0.15 7.37
C LYS A 711 -51.78 0.49 8.80
N GLU A 712 -52.58 1.17 9.59
CA GLU A 712 -52.28 1.47 11.00
C GLU A 712 -52.41 0.25 11.90
N TYR A 713 -53.41 -0.59 11.69
CA TYR A 713 -53.57 -1.84 12.45
C TYR A 713 -52.38 -2.77 12.18
N SER A 714 -51.96 -2.91 10.91
CA SER A 714 -50.81 -3.71 10.52
C SER A 714 -49.52 -3.24 11.20
N ARG A 715 -49.32 -1.93 11.31
CA ARG A 715 -48.17 -1.34 12.01
C ARG A 715 -48.19 -1.62 13.50
N ASN A 716 -49.33 -1.51 14.15
CA ASN A 716 -49.50 -1.79 15.58
C ASN A 716 -49.21 -3.27 15.89
N VAL A 717 -49.64 -4.20 15.03
CA VAL A 717 -49.31 -5.64 15.16
C VAL A 717 -47.83 -5.90 15.03
N ILE A 718 -47.20 -5.28 14.04
CA ILE A 718 -45.75 -5.41 13.81
C ILE A 718 -44.97 -4.86 15.01
N THR A 719 -45.32 -3.70 15.53
CA THR A 719 -44.71 -3.09 16.71
C THR A 719 -44.86 -3.95 17.97
N LYS A 720 -46.04 -4.54 18.20
CA LYS A 720 -46.24 -5.50 19.32
C LYS A 720 -45.35 -6.76 19.14
N ALA A 721 -45.27 -7.28 17.94
CA ALA A 721 -44.43 -8.43 17.65
C ALA A 721 -42.96 -8.15 17.87
N LEU A 722 -42.51 -6.96 17.49
CA LEU A 722 -41.14 -6.49 17.69
C LEU A 722 -40.79 -6.39 19.19
N ASN A 723 -41.65 -5.76 20.00
CA ASN A 723 -41.46 -5.63 21.45
C ASN A 723 -41.47 -6.99 22.19
N LYS A 724 -42.02 -8.03 21.57
CA LYS A 724 -41.99 -9.40 22.11
C LYS A 724 -40.69 -10.13 21.73
N SER A 725 -40.08 -9.79 20.61
CA SER A 725 -38.92 -10.52 20.06
C SER A 725 -37.59 -9.91 20.45
N PHE A 726 -37.54 -8.62 20.73
CA PHE A 726 -36.32 -7.90 21.08
C PHE A 726 -36.42 -7.23 22.44
N ALA A 727 -35.30 -7.16 23.14
CA ALA A 727 -35.22 -6.47 24.42
C ALA A 727 -35.53 -4.96 24.24
N PRO A 728 -36.28 -4.34 25.18
CA PRO A 728 -36.58 -2.91 25.12
C PRO A 728 -35.33 -2.03 25.02
N GLU A 729 -34.27 -2.45 25.66
CA GLU A 729 -32.95 -1.78 25.61
C GLU A 729 -32.41 -1.69 24.19
N PHE A 730 -32.49 -2.75 23.40
CA PHE A 730 -32.09 -2.77 22.03
C PHE A 730 -32.91 -1.87 21.12
N ILE A 731 -34.25 -1.92 21.31
CA ILE A 731 -35.21 -1.12 20.52
C ILE A 731 -34.99 0.38 20.75
N ASN A 732 -34.75 0.80 22.00
CA ASN A 732 -34.56 2.20 22.36
C ASN A 732 -33.25 2.81 21.83
N ARG A 733 -32.31 2.01 21.34
CA ARG A 733 -31.06 2.47 20.72
C ARG A 733 -31.11 2.61 19.20
N LEU A 734 -32.23 2.16 18.60
CA LEU A 734 -32.48 2.38 17.17
C LEU A 734 -32.85 3.84 16.91
N ASP A 735 -32.31 4.43 15.88
CA ASP A 735 -32.67 5.78 15.45
C ASP A 735 -34.11 5.83 14.92
N GLU A 736 -34.45 4.84 14.08
CA GLU A 736 -35.79 4.74 13.50
C GLU A 736 -36.13 3.28 13.14
N ILE A 737 -37.42 2.94 13.31
CA ILE A 737 -38.00 1.69 12.85
C ILE A 737 -38.84 1.98 11.62
N ILE A 738 -38.40 1.45 10.48
CA ILE A 738 -38.97 1.73 9.17
C ILE A 738 -39.79 0.54 8.69
N THR A 739 -41.09 0.74 8.56
CA THR A 739 -42.03 -0.29 8.09
C THR A 739 -42.22 -0.20 6.59
N PHE A 740 -42.06 -1.33 5.90
CA PHE A 740 -42.30 -1.49 4.48
C PHE A 740 -43.70 -2.02 4.26
N ASP A 741 -44.47 -1.32 3.43
CA ASP A 741 -45.81 -1.71 3.06
C ASP A 741 -45.81 -2.82 1.97
N GLN A 742 -46.90 -3.58 1.84
CA GLN A 742 -47.06 -4.51 0.72
C GLN A 742 -47.16 -3.73 -0.60
N LEU A 743 -46.65 -4.31 -1.65
CA LEU A 743 -46.67 -3.72 -3.00
C LEU A 743 -48.07 -3.93 -3.60
N ASP A 744 -48.67 -2.88 -4.15
CA ASP A 744 -49.86 -2.92 -4.95
C ASP A 744 -49.57 -3.21 -6.43
N MET A 745 -50.62 -3.48 -7.23
CA MET A 745 -50.43 -3.84 -8.64
C MET A 745 -49.82 -2.71 -9.47
N ASP A 746 -50.11 -1.46 -9.13
CA ASP A 746 -49.54 -0.29 -9.82
C ASP A 746 -48.06 -0.16 -9.54
N ALA A 747 -47.66 -0.39 -8.28
CA ALA A 747 -46.26 -0.42 -7.92
C ALA A 747 -45.48 -1.58 -8.63
N LEU A 748 -46.09 -2.75 -8.75
CA LEU A 748 -45.52 -3.90 -9.45
C LEU A 748 -45.30 -3.61 -10.95
N THR A 749 -46.28 -2.98 -11.60
CA THR A 749 -46.14 -2.58 -13.00
C THR A 749 -44.97 -1.60 -13.19
N ARG A 750 -44.85 -0.62 -12.30
CA ARG A 750 -43.70 0.33 -12.33
C ARG A 750 -42.34 -0.34 -12.03
N ILE A 751 -42.32 -1.38 -11.17
CA ILE A 751 -41.09 -2.16 -10.89
C ILE A 751 -40.68 -2.95 -12.16
N ILE A 752 -41.65 -3.52 -12.86
CA ILE A 752 -41.38 -4.20 -14.14
C ILE A 752 -40.75 -3.25 -15.15
N ASP A 753 -41.27 -2.02 -15.28
CA ASP A 753 -40.67 -1.04 -16.20
C ASP A 753 -39.19 -0.76 -15.88
N ILE A 754 -38.83 -0.76 -14.58
CA ILE A 754 -37.42 -0.59 -14.17
C ILE A 754 -36.58 -1.83 -14.52
N GLU A 755 -37.05 -3.03 -14.24
CA GLU A 755 -36.35 -4.28 -14.54
C GLU A 755 -36.23 -4.52 -16.05
N LEU A 756 -37.24 -4.15 -16.82
CA LEU A 756 -37.25 -4.25 -18.29
C LEU A 756 -36.23 -3.29 -18.96
N LYS A 757 -35.84 -2.18 -18.32
CA LYS A 757 -34.79 -1.30 -18.88
C LYS A 757 -33.51 -2.07 -19.17
N GLY A 758 -33.13 -2.98 -18.28
CA GLY A 758 -31.97 -3.85 -18.50
C GLY A 758 -32.16 -4.83 -19.68
N LEU A 759 -33.35 -5.32 -19.90
CA LEU A 759 -33.71 -6.19 -21.02
C LEU A 759 -33.70 -5.38 -22.33
N TYR A 760 -34.29 -4.18 -22.37
CA TYR A 760 -34.25 -3.29 -23.53
C TYR A 760 -32.82 -3.00 -23.97
N SER A 761 -31.93 -2.60 -23.05
CA SER A 761 -30.53 -2.34 -23.38
C SER A 761 -29.78 -3.59 -23.89
N ARG A 762 -30.09 -4.78 -23.37
CA ARG A 762 -29.46 -6.03 -23.85
C ARG A 762 -29.93 -6.37 -25.26
N VAL A 763 -31.20 -6.24 -25.53
CA VAL A 763 -31.79 -6.50 -26.86
C VAL A 763 -31.28 -5.49 -27.89
N GLU A 764 -31.18 -4.22 -27.50
CA GLU A 764 -30.63 -3.14 -28.33
C GLU A 764 -29.15 -3.38 -28.67
N ASN A 765 -28.34 -3.83 -27.70
CA ASN A 765 -26.94 -4.19 -27.94
C ASN A 765 -26.75 -5.35 -28.90
N ILE A 766 -27.73 -6.25 -29.01
CA ILE A 766 -27.74 -7.34 -30.00
C ILE A 766 -28.19 -6.83 -31.39
N GLY A 767 -28.72 -5.62 -31.50
CA GLY A 767 -29.09 -4.96 -32.74
C GLY A 767 -30.61 -4.99 -33.04
N TYR A 768 -31.45 -5.33 -32.06
CA TYR A 768 -32.92 -5.41 -32.23
C TYR A 768 -33.63 -4.37 -31.35
N LYS A 769 -34.85 -3.97 -31.74
CA LYS A 769 -35.72 -3.13 -30.92
C LYS A 769 -36.77 -3.98 -30.23
N LEU A 770 -37.07 -3.68 -28.96
CA LEU A 770 -38.09 -4.38 -28.18
C LEU A 770 -39.22 -3.42 -27.81
N VAL A 771 -40.46 -3.81 -28.10
CA VAL A 771 -41.68 -3.07 -27.72
C VAL A 771 -42.60 -4.03 -26.97
N ILE A 772 -42.95 -3.71 -25.72
CA ILE A 772 -43.80 -4.54 -24.85
C ILE A 772 -45.08 -3.78 -24.56
N ASP A 773 -46.22 -4.44 -24.84
CA ASP A 773 -47.55 -3.88 -24.61
C ASP A 773 -47.85 -3.80 -23.10
N GLU A 774 -48.70 -2.82 -22.69
CA GLU A 774 -49.12 -2.58 -21.30
C GLU A 774 -49.85 -3.81 -20.73
N ASP A 775 -50.67 -4.50 -21.54
CA ASP A 775 -51.39 -5.68 -21.08
C ASP A 775 -50.44 -6.88 -20.85
N ALA A 776 -49.38 -6.99 -21.66
CA ALA A 776 -48.32 -7.98 -21.47
C ALA A 776 -47.49 -7.71 -20.18
N LYS A 777 -47.19 -6.45 -19.86
CA LYS A 777 -46.54 -6.06 -18.60
C LYS A 777 -47.39 -6.41 -17.40
N LYS A 778 -48.71 -6.14 -17.45
CA LYS A 778 -49.66 -6.51 -16.38
C LYS A 778 -49.77 -8.01 -16.18
N PHE A 779 -49.76 -8.79 -17.27
CA PHE A 779 -49.76 -10.24 -17.20
C PHE A 779 -48.47 -10.76 -16.51
N VAL A 780 -47.26 -10.25 -16.88
CA VAL A 780 -46.01 -10.61 -16.21
C VAL A 780 -46.02 -10.18 -14.74
N ALA A 781 -46.59 -9.01 -14.41
CA ALA A 781 -46.76 -8.55 -13.05
C ALA A 781 -47.62 -9.54 -12.22
N THR A 782 -48.75 -9.98 -12.78
CA THR A 782 -49.65 -10.92 -12.11
C THR A 782 -49.04 -12.29 -11.89
N LYS A 783 -48.28 -12.81 -12.88
CA LYS A 783 -47.58 -14.11 -12.76
C LYS A 783 -46.31 -14.02 -11.89
N GLY A 784 -45.68 -12.84 -11.83
CA GLY A 784 -44.46 -12.58 -11.03
C GLY A 784 -44.73 -12.13 -9.59
N TYR A 785 -45.98 -11.96 -9.19
CA TYR A 785 -46.36 -11.59 -7.83
C TYR A 785 -46.81 -12.79 -7.01
N ASP A 786 -46.21 -12.97 -5.87
CA ASP A 786 -46.63 -13.95 -4.87
C ASP A 786 -46.88 -13.24 -3.53
N VAL A 787 -48.01 -13.50 -2.90
CA VAL A 787 -48.39 -12.90 -1.59
C VAL A 787 -47.37 -13.24 -0.49
N GLN A 788 -46.62 -14.34 -0.63
CA GLN A 788 -45.60 -14.78 0.34
C GLN A 788 -44.21 -14.22 0.06
N PHE A 789 -43.87 -14.12 -1.20
CA PHE A 789 -42.51 -13.78 -1.65
C PHE A 789 -42.40 -12.38 -2.27
N GLY A 790 -43.54 -11.64 -2.33
CA GLY A 790 -43.61 -10.29 -2.90
C GLY A 790 -43.17 -10.24 -4.37
N ALA A 791 -42.35 -9.25 -4.72
CA ALA A 791 -41.84 -9.09 -6.09
C ALA A 791 -40.60 -9.98 -6.39
N ARG A 792 -40.18 -10.85 -5.46
CA ARG A 792 -38.97 -11.71 -5.66
C ARG A 792 -39.07 -12.65 -6.87
N PRO A 793 -40.25 -13.28 -7.17
CA PRO A 793 -40.43 -14.11 -8.33
C PRO A 793 -40.49 -13.35 -9.66
N LEU A 794 -40.58 -12.01 -9.64
CA LEU A 794 -40.75 -11.18 -10.83
C LEU A 794 -39.65 -11.36 -11.86
N LYS A 795 -38.38 -11.45 -11.42
CA LYS A 795 -37.25 -11.71 -12.33
C LYS A 795 -37.39 -13.04 -13.06
N ARG A 796 -37.85 -14.07 -12.36
CA ARG A 796 -38.08 -15.38 -12.96
C ARG A 796 -39.28 -15.34 -13.91
N ALA A 797 -40.30 -14.55 -13.56
CA ALA A 797 -41.44 -14.35 -14.45
C ALA A 797 -41.06 -13.61 -15.76
N ILE A 798 -40.18 -12.60 -15.67
CA ILE A 798 -39.63 -11.93 -16.85
C ILE A 798 -38.80 -12.91 -17.67
N GLN A 799 -37.94 -13.70 -17.05
CA GLN A 799 -37.11 -14.68 -17.73
C GLN A 799 -37.99 -15.69 -18.50
N ASN A 800 -38.89 -16.38 -17.79
CA ASN A 800 -39.69 -17.46 -18.39
C ASN A 800 -40.73 -16.98 -19.41
N ASN A 801 -41.26 -15.76 -19.27
CA ASN A 801 -42.33 -15.28 -20.16
C ASN A 801 -41.83 -14.30 -21.23
N LEU A 802 -40.66 -13.71 -21.08
CA LEU A 802 -40.11 -12.73 -22.02
C LEU A 802 -38.76 -13.17 -22.59
N GLU A 803 -37.74 -13.41 -21.74
CA GLU A 803 -36.35 -13.67 -22.20
C GLU A 803 -36.27 -14.99 -22.99
N ASP A 804 -36.95 -16.07 -22.51
CA ASP A 804 -36.92 -17.37 -23.16
C ASP A 804 -37.61 -17.29 -24.56
N GLY A 805 -38.80 -16.66 -24.65
CA GLY A 805 -39.49 -16.49 -25.89
C GLY A 805 -38.80 -15.57 -26.91
N ILE A 806 -38.16 -14.47 -26.41
CA ILE A 806 -37.32 -13.61 -27.26
C ILE A 806 -36.12 -14.39 -27.80
N SER A 807 -35.49 -15.23 -26.95
CA SER A 807 -34.36 -16.06 -27.38
C SER A 807 -34.74 -17.07 -28.43
N GLU A 808 -35.88 -17.75 -28.27
CA GLU A 808 -36.42 -18.69 -29.28
C GLU A 808 -36.71 -17.99 -30.60
N LEU A 809 -37.22 -16.77 -30.55
CA LEU A 809 -37.59 -15.99 -31.75
C LEU A 809 -36.31 -15.51 -32.48
N ILE A 810 -35.29 -15.07 -31.77
CA ILE A 810 -34.00 -14.68 -32.35
C ILE A 810 -33.29 -15.88 -33.00
N LEU A 811 -33.34 -17.07 -32.36
CA LEU A 811 -32.70 -18.28 -32.87
C LEU A 811 -33.49 -18.95 -34.02
N GLY A 812 -34.82 -18.83 -34.03
CA GLY A 812 -35.73 -19.53 -34.96
C GLY A 812 -36.14 -18.73 -36.20
N SER A 813 -35.92 -17.43 -36.24
CA SER A 813 -36.36 -16.54 -37.31
C SER A 813 -35.18 -15.92 -38.05
N GLU A 814 -35.28 -15.72 -39.36
CA GLU A 814 -34.33 -14.90 -40.15
C GLU A 814 -34.62 -13.41 -39.87
N MET A 815 -34.08 -12.91 -38.72
CA MET A 815 -34.21 -11.53 -38.33
C MET A 815 -33.02 -10.70 -38.83
N ALA A 816 -33.29 -9.52 -39.37
CA ALA A 816 -32.26 -8.58 -39.77
C ALA A 816 -31.95 -7.57 -38.64
N ALA A 817 -30.72 -7.06 -38.60
CA ALA A 817 -30.35 -6.04 -37.66
C ALA A 817 -31.22 -4.79 -37.88
N GLY A 818 -31.92 -4.36 -36.82
CA GLY A 818 -32.86 -3.24 -36.83
C GLY A 818 -34.33 -3.62 -36.71
N ASP A 819 -34.66 -4.92 -36.85
CA ASP A 819 -36.03 -5.40 -36.71
C ASP A 819 -36.59 -5.16 -35.29
N THR A 820 -37.91 -4.96 -35.20
CA THR A 820 -38.61 -4.70 -33.94
C THR A 820 -39.36 -5.93 -33.46
N ILE A 821 -39.04 -6.40 -32.24
CA ILE A 821 -39.76 -7.47 -31.56
C ILE A 821 -40.91 -6.84 -30.79
N LYS A 822 -42.13 -7.13 -31.14
CA LYS A 822 -43.35 -6.70 -30.48
C LYS A 822 -43.91 -7.81 -29.61
N VAL A 823 -44.09 -7.53 -28.35
CA VAL A 823 -44.62 -8.45 -27.35
C VAL A 823 -46.02 -7.99 -26.92
N SER A 824 -47.02 -8.85 -27.17
CA SER A 824 -48.43 -8.59 -26.86
C SER A 824 -49.02 -9.74 -26.04
N TYR A 825 -50.11 -9.46 -25.33
CA TYR A 825 -50.83 -10.45 -24.54
C TYR A 825 -52.14 -10.89 -25.27
N ASP A 826 -52.22 -12.18 -25.51
CA ASP A 826 -53.44 -12.79 -26.08
C ASP A 826 -54.36 -13.21 -24.91
N LYS A 827 -55.50 -12.51 -24.77
CA LYS A 827 -56.53 -12.75 -23.72
C LYS A 827 -57.27 -14.05 -23.85
N GLU A 828 -57.37 -14.59 -25.10
CA GLU A 828 -58.07 -15.84 -25.32
C GLU A 828 -57.26 -17.07 -24.94
N LYS A 829 -55.96 -16.99 -25.15
CA LYS A 829 -55.03 -18.12 -24.90
C LYS A 829 -54.31 -18.00 -23.52
N ASP A 830 -54.46 -16.88 -22.80
CA ASP A 830 -53.72 -16.56 -21.56
C ASP A 830 -52.18 -16.71 -21.72
N LEU A 831 -51.64 -16.28 -22.89
CA LEU A 831 -50.25 -16.40 -23.25
C LEU A 831 -49.70 -15.11 -23.85
N ILE A 832 -48.38 -14.93 -23.72
CA ILE A 832 -47.65 -13.85 -24.40
C ILE A 832 -47.36 -14.31 -25.85
N VAL A 833 -47.68 -13.45 -26.79
CA VAL A 833 -47.40 -13.64 -28.21
C VAL A 833 -46.34 -12.64 -28.65
N MET A 834 -45.32 -13.12 -29.30
CA MET A 834 -44.24 -12.32 -29.82
C MET A 834 -44.27 -12.34 -31.36
N THR A 835 -44.17 -11.14 -31.94
CA THR A 835 -44.18 -10.96 -33.42
C THR A 835 -43.02 -10.07 -33.83
N VAL A 836 -42.47 -10.33 -35.01
CA VAL A 836 -41.39 -9.49 -35.59
C VAL A 836 -42.06 -8.50 -36.56
N GLU A 837 -41.87 -7.22 -36.31
CA GLU A 837 -42.20 -6.15 -37.24
C GLU A 837 -40.88 -5.70 -37.93
N LYS A 838 -40.84 -5.86 -39.29
CA LYS A 838 -39.71 -5.47 -40.13
C LYS A 838 -39.61 -3.96 -40.33
#